data_4f6b43bf2a531076409812447cb251e5
#
_entry.id   4f6b43bf2a531076409812447cb251e5
#
_cell.length_a   1.000
_cell.length_b   1.000
_cell.length_c   1.000
_cell.angle_alpha   90.00
_cell.angle_beta   90.00
_cell.angle_gamma   90.00
#
_symmetry.space_group_name_H-M   'P 1'
#
loop_
_entity.id
_entity.type
_entity.pdbx_description
1 polymer ?
#
loop_
_entity_poly.entity_id
_entity_poly.type
_entity_poly.pdbx_seq_one_letter_code
_entity_poly.pdbx_strand_id
1 'polypeptide(L)'
;MAQDYNTTLNLPKTEFSMRGNLTQKEPAMLEDWAKDRTYYAMIEKNKEKPLYVLHDGPPYANGDIHMGTALNKVLKDIIVRYKNMNCFCAPYIPGWDTHGLPIELKAMKEIGVENGAIPPVELREHCRDYALKQVENQKKQFVRLGVWGDFDNPYLTLKPAFEAREIEVFGDMYKKGYIYKGLKPVYWCPDCQTALAEAEIEYANDPCHSIYVKFKVTDDKGKFTALGLDLDKTYFVIWTTTTWTLPGNLAICLGPEYEYTIVQANGENYVMAAELVKPTMAAAKIENYTTTGSFYGKELEYMVAAHPFMGRDSLVIVGDHVTLESGTGCVHTAPGFGVDDFEVCKKYPEIGIVVPVDSKGVLTAEAGKYAGLKTDDANKVIAADLEASGALFALEKIVHQYPHCWRCKNPVLFRATEQWFCSVKGFKDAAIKSIEDVQWIPEWGEERIKGMVNDRSDWCISRQRTWGVPIPVVYCKDCGKPVVTDETIKAISDMFRAEGSNSWYLKDPKDFIPADVKCECGCSEFVKEKDIFDVWFDSGVTHKAVMEERGYDLPVDLYLEGADQYRGWFQSSLLTSAATKGTAPYKAVCTHGWVVDGEGKTMHKSLGNGVDPREITDQYGADILRLWVASSDYHADIRISKEILKQLSDTYKKIRNTARFILGNLGDSTGFSVENDIVDVKDMHEIDKWALVKLNALIDKCKAAYDAFDFHIVVHSIHNFCVTDMSNFYLDIVKDRLYCTGEKSLDRRAAQTVMYYILSAVSRLIAPVLSFTAEEIWKYMPHAASDDTRSIMMNDMPEKIDVNVDEAFTEKWNMIYQLRSDVTKALEAKRAEKFIGASLEAKVVIHVNNDDAMKAKINEYVDVLKKVFIVSDVAVSADAKGDFGSDYFADKLSYSVEKAAGQKCDRCWMYSESVGTHADHPTLCSRCVEEVSK
;
A
#
# COMPACT_ATOMS: atom_id res chain seq x y z
N MET A 1 -1.70 -69.72 7.92
CA MET A 1 -1.19 -68.35 8.11
C MET A 1 -2.41 -67.44 8.06
N ALA A 2 -2.60 -66.51 9.01
CA ALA A 2 -3.67 -65.56 8.93
C ALA A 2 -3.49 -64.74 7.64
N GLN A 3 -4.50 -64.65 6.83
CA GLN A 3 -4.49 -63.95 5.57
C GLN A 3 -4.40 -62.46 5.90
N ASP A 4 -3.38 -61.74 5.39
CA ASP A 4 -3.21 -60.29 5.59
C ASP A 4 -4.10 -59.55 4.60
N TYR A 5 -5.26 -59.08 5.05
CA TYR A 5 -6.22 -58.33 4.26
C TYR A 5 -5.83 -56.85 3.97
N ASN A 6 -4.76 -56.34 4.59
CA ASN A 6 -4.29 -54.99 4.30
C ASN A 6 -3.85 -54.80 2.85
N THR A 7 -3.36 -55.85 2.21
CA THR A 7 -2.97 -55.86 0.80
C THR A 7 -4.15 -55.72 -0.17
N THR A 8 -5.36 -55.96 0.30
CA THR A 8 -6.60 -55.81 -0.49
C THR A 8 -7.24 -54.44 -0.38
N LEU A 9 -6.66 -53.53 0.42
CA LEU A 9 -7.16 -52.16 0.61
C LEU A 9 -6.55 -51.22 -0.42
N ASN A 10 -7.38 -50.32 -0.95
CA ASN A 10 -6.96 -49.25 -1.85
C ASN A 10 -6.40 -48.06 -1.04
N LEU A 11 -5.25 -48.23 -0.42
CA LEU A 11 -4.65 -47.19 0.41
C LEU A 11 -4.07 -46.05 -0.44
N PRO A 12 -4.12 -44.78 0.03
CA PRO A 12 -3.64 -43.64 -0.72
C PRO A 12 -2.12 -43.69 -0.93
N LYS A 13 -1.69 -43.38 -2.17
CA LYS A 13 -0.27 -43.30 -2.56
C LYS A 13 -0.04 -42.06 -3.40
N THR A 14 0.99 -41.29 -3.11
CA THR A 14 1.38 -40.11 -3.89
C THR A 14 2.84 -39.78 -3.72
N GLU A 15 3.46 -39.31 -4.78
CA GLU A 15 4.81 -38.73 -4.76
C GLU A 15 4.83 -37.28 -4.25
N PHE A 16 3.67 -36.63 -4.15
CA PHE A 16 3.55 -35.29 -3.58
C PHE A 16 4.03 -35.30 -2.13
N SER A 17 5.14 -34.61 -1.87
CA SER A 17 5.85 -34.68 -0.59
C SER A 17 5.01 -34.13 0.57
N MET A 18 5.13 -34.74 1.74
CA MET A 18 4.43 -34.30 2.96
C MET A 18 4.89 -32.89 3.39
N ARG A 19 6.20 -32.61 3.29
CA ARG A 19 6.77 -31.30 3.61
C ARG A 19 6.78 -30.42 2.38
N GLY A 20 6.43 -29.14 2.53
CA GLY A 20 6.46 -28.14 1.44
C GLY A 20 7.85 -27.94 0.87
N ASN A 21 8.88 -27.85 1.73
CA ASN A 21 10.28 -27.55 1.39
C ASN A 21 10.37 -26.34 0.43
N LEU A 22 9.58 -25.30 0.70
CA LEU A 22 9.41 -24.12 -0.16
C LEU A 22 10.75 -23.46 -0.49
N THR A 23 11.60 -23.25 0.51
CA THR A 23 12.92 -22.61 0.34
C THR A 23 13.83 -23.30 -0.69
N GLN A 24 13.60 -24.58 -0.96
CA GLN A 24 14.37 -25.37 -1.93
C GLN A 24 13.63 -25.51 -3.26
N LYS A 25 12.30 -25.66 -3.25
CA LYS A 25 11.50 -25.90 -4.44
C LYS A 25 11.18 -24.64 -5.22
N GLU A 26 10.90 -23.53 -4.53
CA GLU A 26 10.54 -22.28 -5.19
C GLU A 26 11.62 -21.75 -6.16
N PRO A 27 12.94 -21.75 -5.80
CA PRO A 27 13.97 -21.34 -6.75
C PRO A 27 13.99 -22.17 -8.04
N ALA A 28 13.83 -23.49 -7.93
CA ALA A 28 13.76 -24.36 -9.11
C ALA A 28 12.52 -24.08 -9.99
N MET A 29 11.37 -23.82 -9.36
CA MET A 29 10.15 -23.41 -10.09
C MET A 29 10.31 -22.07 -10.79
N LEU A 30 11.00 -21.11 -10.17
CA LEU A 30 11.31 -19.82 -10.80
C LEU A 30 12.19 -20.00 -12.06
N GLU A 31 13.17 -20.92 -12.02
CA GLU A 31 13.98 -21.28 -13.18
C GLU A 31 13.14 -21.93 -14.28
N ASP A 32 12.23 -22.85 -13.93
CA ASP A 32 11.30 -23.48 -14.88
C ASP A 32 10.39 -22.42 -15.52
N TRP A 33 9.75 -21.53 -14.73
CA TRP A 33 8.90 -20.45 -15.25
C TRP A 33 9.66 -19.49 -16.18
N ALA A 34 10.91 -19.15 -15.84
CA ALA A 34 11.76 -18.30 -16.69
C ALA A 34 12.11 -18.99 -18.00
N LYS A 35 12.51 -20.27 -17.95
CA LYS A 35 12.87 -21.08 -19.12
C LYS A 35 11.69 -21.25 -20.07
N ASP A 36 10.53 -21.58 -19.52
CA ASP A 36 9.29 -21.82 -20.29
C ASP A 36 8.58 -20.52 -20.66
N ARG A 37 9.09 -19.35 -20.20
CA ARG A 37 8.48 -18.03 -20.42
C ARG A 37 7.00 -18.01 -20.06
N THR A 38 6.64 -18.63 -18.93
CA THR A 38 5.26 -18.92 -18.53
C THR A 38 4.40 -17.68 -18.48
N TYR A 39 4.90 -16.54 -17.93
CA TYR A 39 4.19 -15.26 -17.94
C TYR A 39 3.81 -14.82 -19.37
N TYR A 40 4.75 -14.83 -20.29
CA TYR A 40 4.51 -14.39 -21.67
C TYR A 40 3.56 -15.34 -22.40
N ALA A 41 3.67 -16.65 -22.15
CA ALA A 41 2.75 -17.63 -22.71
C ALA A 41 1.31 -17.42 -22.20
N MET A 42 1.14 -17.05 -20.92
CA MET A 42 -0.16 -16.69 -20.35
C MET A 42 -0.76 -15.43 -20.99
N ILE A 43 0.06 -14.38 -21.16
CA ILE A 43 -0.41 -13.13 -21.82
C ILE A 43 -0.77 -13.40 -23.29
N GLU A 44 0.04 -14.17 -24.03
CA GLU A 44 -0.25 -14.52 -25.43
C GLU A 44 -1.55 -15.35 -25.55
N LYS A 45 -1.77 -16.29 -24.64
CA LYS A 45 -3.03 -17.06 -24.57
C LYS A 45 -4.25 -16.15 -24.38
N ASN A 46 -4.11 -15.10 -23.56
CA ASN A 46 -5.20 -14.22 -23.18
C ASN A 46 -5.35 -12.97 -24.07
N LYS A 47 -4.51 -12.77 -25.08
CA LYS A 47 -4.41 -11.51 -25.86
C LYS A 47 -5.73 -11.04 -26.50
N GLU A 48 -6.64 -11.97 -26.82
CA GLU A 48 -7.95 -11.66 -27.40
C GLU A 48 -9.05 -11.41 -26.33
N LYS A 49 -8.73 -11.62 -25.05
CA LYS A 49 -9.65 -11.33 -23.94
C LYS A 49 -9.68 -9.83 -23.63
N PRO A 50 -10.72 -9.33 -22.94
CA PRO A 50 -10.77 -7.93 -22.51
C PRO A 50 -9.51 -7.54 -21.73
N LEU A 51 -8.97 -6.37 -22.06
CA LEU A 51 -7.77 -5.85 -21.40
C LEU A 51 -8.10 -5.37 -19.97
N TYR A 52 -7.21 -5.66 -19.03
CA TYR A 52 -7.23 -5.11 -17.69
C TYR A 52 -5.82 -4.60 -17.32
N VAL A 53 -5.67 -3.31 -17.17
CA VAL A 53 -4.37 -2.67 -16.94
C VAL A 53 -4.24 -2.20 -15.50
N LEU A 54 -3.39 -2.87 -14.74
CA LEU A 54 -2.87 -2.38 -13.48
C LEU A 54 -1.54 -1.68 -13.76
N HIS A 55 -1.52 -0.34 -13.65
CA HIS A 55 -0.29 0.43 -13.84
C HIS A 55 0.55 0.41 -12.56
N ASP A 56 1.83 0.07 -12.70
CA ASP A 56 2.76 -0.01 -11.56
C ASP A 56 3.31 1.38 -11.21
N GLY A 57 3.15 1.81 -9.97
CA GLY A 57 3.88 2.95 -9.43
C GLY A 57 5.36 2.59 -9.28
N PRO A 58 6.26 3.45 -9.77
CA PRO A 58 7.68 3.12 -9.82
C PRO A 58 8.34 3.23 -8.45
N PRO A 59 8.84 2.12 -7.85
CA PRO A 59 9.69 2.23 -6.68
C PRO A 59 11.02 2.91 -7.03
N TYR A 60 11.62 3.57 -6.04
CA TYR A 60 12.96 4.12 -6.21
C TYR A 60 14.01 3.02 -6.40
N ALA A 61 14.88 3.21 -7.41
CA ALA A 61 16.03 2.35 -7.66
C ALA A 61 17.17 2.66 -6.64
N ASN A 62 16.92 2.40 -5.35
CA ASN A 62 17.82 2.85 -4.27
C ASN A 62 17.88 1.85 -3.10
N GLY A 63 18.62 0.76 -3.29
CA GLY A 63 18.84 -0.28 -2.27
C GLY A 63 17.86 -1.44 -2.33
N ASP A 64 17.90 -2.29 -1.29
CA ASP A 64 17.04 -3.46 -1.17
C ASP A 64 15.59 -3.07 -0.89
N ILE A 65 14.65 -3.94 -1.28
CA ILE A 65 13.24 -3.79 -0.95
C ILE A 65 13.00 -3.94 0.56
N HIS A 66 11.94 -3.33 1.04
CA HIS A 66 11.45 -3.48 2.41
C HIS A 66 10.10 -4.20 2.43
N MET A 67 9.58 -4.53 3.62
CA MET A 67 8.32 -5.26 3.77
C MET A 67 7.12 -4.57 3.11
N GLY A 68 7.07 -3.22 3.14
CA GLY A 68 6.03 -2.47 2.43
C GLY A 68 6.10 -2.65 0.91
N THR A 69 7.31 -2.68 0.33
CA THR A 69 7.49 -2.97 -1.10
C THR A 69 7.07 -4.41 -1.43
N ALA A 70 7.41 -5.37 -0.56
CA ALA A 70 7.00 -6.77 -0.73
C ALA A 70 5.47 -6.92 -0.66
N LEU A 71 4.82 -6.25 0.31
CA LEU A 71 3.35 -6.17 0.41
C LEU A 71 2.75 -5.66 -0.90
N ASN A 72 3.20 -4.50 -1.36
CA ASN A 72 2.71 -3.84 -2.56
C ASN A 72 2.82 -4.74 -3.81
N LYS A 73 4.00 -5.29 -4.06
CA LYS A 73 4.25 -6.11 -5.26
C LYS A 73 3.52 -7.44 -5.24
N VAL A 74 3.36 -8.05 -4.07
CA VAL A 74 2.57 -9.30 -3.93
C VAL A 74 1.08 -9.04 -4.14
N LEU A 75 0.52 -7.93 -3.61
CA LEU A 75 -0.88 -7.55 -3.86
C LEU A 75 -1.14 -7.37 -5.35
N LYS A 76 -0.27 -6.65 -6.05
CA LYS A 76 -0.37 -6.45 -7.51
C LYS A 76 -0.30 -7.78 -8.27
N ASP A 77 0.62 -8.66 -7.91
CA ASP A 77 0.77 -9.97 -8.54
C ASP A 77 -0.46 -10.86 -8.32
N ILE A 78 -1.07 -10.84 -7.13
CA ILE A 78 -2.33 -11.55 -6.86
C ILE A 78 -3.43 -11.07 -7.80
N ILE A 79 -3.58 -9.75 -7.97
CA ILE A 79 -4.59 -9.17 -8.87
C ILE A 79 -4.32 -9.55 -10.32
N VAL A 80 -3.09 -9.39 -10.79
CA VAL A 80 -2.68 -9.70 -12.16
C VAL A 80 -2.92 -11.17 -12.48
N ARG A 81 -2.54 -12.09 -11.59
CA ARG A 81 -2.80 -13.53 -11.76
C ARG A 81 -4.29 -13.83 -11.78
N TYR A 82 -5.04 -13.31 -10.81
CA TYR A 82 -6.48 -13.51 -10.76
C TYR A 82 -7.17 -13.01 -12.03
N LYS A 83 -6.88 -11.79 -12.48
CA LYS A 83 -7.51 -11.22 -13.68
C LYS A 83 -7.17 -12.05 -14.93
N ASN A 84 -5.92 -12.51 -15.09
CA ASN A 84 -5.55 -13.40 -16.20
C ASN A 84 -6.27 -14.76 -16.14
N MET A 85 -6.51 -15.30 -14.96
CA MET A 85 -7.27 -16.53 -14.76
C MET A 85 -8.79 -16.29 -14.80
N ASN A 86 -9.26 -15.05 -14.69
CA ASN A 86 -10.70 -14.69 -14.69
C ASN A 86 -11.11 -13.93 -15.96
N CYS A 87 -10.77 -14.51 -17.12
CA CYS A 87 -11.23 -14.06 -18.43
C CYS A 87 -10.75 -12.67 -18.88
N PHE A 88 -9.62 -12.14 -18.37
CA PHE A 88 -8.99 -10.93 -18.86
C PHE A 88 -7.60 -11.22 -19.45
N CYS A 89 -7.10 -10.28 -20.24
CA CYS A 89 -5.69 -10.12 -20.54
C CYS A 89 -5.15 -9.02 -19.62
N ALA A 90 -4.39 -9.38 -18.61
CA ALA A 90 -3.85 -8.44 -17.64
C ALA A 90 -2.32 -8.40 -17.70
N PRO A 91 -1.73 -7.63 -18.62
CA PRO A 91 -0.29 -7.43 -18.68
C PRO A 91 0.16 -6.58 -17.49
N TYR A 92 1.34 -6.91 -16.94
CA TYR A 92 1.96 -6.14 -15.88
C TYR A 92 3.34 -5.65 -16.29
N ILE A 93 3.54 -4.34 -16.29
CA ILE A 93 4.77 -3.68 -16.69
C ILE A 93 5.41 -3.10 -15.45
N PRO A 94 6.42 -3.76 -14.88
CA PRO A 94 7.14 -3.22 -13.73
C PRO A 94 7.90 -1.95 -14.10
N GLY A 95 7.98 -1.00 -13.16
CA GLY A 95 8.67 0.25 -13.38
C GLY A 95 9.61 0.63 -12.25
N TRP A 96 10.51 1.60 -12.50
CA TRP A 96 11.38 2.18 -11.51
C TRP A 96 11.58 3.68 -11.72
N ASP A 97 11.51 4.43 -10.60
CA ASP A 97 12.06 5.77 -10.52
C ASP A 97 13.59 5.68 -10.39
N THR A 98 14.25 6.23 -11.39
CA THR A 98 15.71 6.11 -11.54
C THR A 98 16.44 7.45 -11.46
N HIS A 99 15.73 8.55 -11.20
CA HIS A 99 16.25 9.90 -11.01
C HIS A 99 16.13 10.38 -9.55
N GLY A 100 16.63 11.58 -9.31
CA GLY A 100 16.40 12.34 -8.10
C GLY A 100 17.49 12.26 -7.06
N LEU A 101 17.35 13.14 -6.07
CA LEU A 101 18.28 13.33 -4.97
C LEU A 101 18.69 12.05 -4.22
N PRO A 102 17.77 11.07 -3.96
CA PRO A 102 18.14 9.86 -3.25
C PRO A 102 19.23 9.04 -3.90
N ILE A 103 19.18 8.94 -5.23
CA ILE A 103 20.15 8.19 -6.03
C ILE A 103 21.44 8.99 -6.15
N GLU A 104 21.35 10.29 -6.43
CA GLU A 104 22.50 11.18 -6.55
C GLU A 104 23.36 11.16 -5.29
N LEU A 105 22.78 11.31 -4.11
CA LEU A 105 23.51 11.27 -2.84
C LEU A 105 24.20 9.93 -2.59
N LYS A 106 23.57 8.83 -2.99
CA LYS A 106 24.17 7.50 -2.83
C LYS A 106 25.31 7.27 -3.81
N ALA A 107 25.14 7.64 -5.08
CA ALA A 107 26.20 7.56 -6.10
C ALA A 107 27.42 8.44 -5.68
N MET A 108 27.18 9.70 -5.28
CA MET A 108 28.23 10.57 -4.77
C MET A 108 28.98 9.98 -3.58
N LYS A 109 28.25 9.34 -2.66
CA LYS A 109 28.86 8.68 -1.50
C LYS A 109 29.69 7.46 -1.91
N GLU A 110 29.25 6.66 -2.89
CA GLU A 110 30.02 5.50 -3.38
C GLU A 110 31.36 5.94 -3.99
N ILE A 111 31.37 7.06 -4.73
CA ILE A 111 32.58 7.57 -5.37
C ILE A 111 33.38 8.57 -4.49
N GLY A 112 32.86 8.95 -3.32
CA GLY A 112 33.54 9.79 -2.35
C GLY A 112 33.69 11.27 -2.77
N VAL A 113 32.71 11.82 -3.51
CA VAL A 113 32.74 13.22 -4.00
C VAL A 113 31.66 14.07 -3.34
N GLU A 114 31.92 15.39 -3.26
CA GLU A 114 30.93 16.38 -2.84
C GLU A 114 30.19 16.98 -4.05
N ASN A 115 29.06 17.64 -3.78
CA ASN A 115 28.29 18.30 -4.82
C ASN A 115 29.12 19.36 -5.57
N GLY A 116 29.14 19.26 -6.91
CA GLY A 116 29.88 20.17 -7.78
C GLY A 116 31.39 19.88 -7.90
N ALA A 117 31.90 18.78 -7.32
CA ALA A 117 33.32 18.43 -7.38
C ALA A 117 33.76 17.82 -8.71
N ILE A 118 32.83 17.25 -9.48
CA ILE A 118 33.09 16.62 -10.80
C ILE A 118 32.14 17.20 -11.87
N PRO A 119 32.49 17.07 -13.18
CA PRO A 119 31.63 17.54 -14.25
C PRO A 119 30.24 16.91 -14.22
N PRO A 120 29.17 17.64 -14.58
CA PRO A 120 27.80 17.14 -14.52
C PRO A 120 27.59 15.81 -15.27
N VAL A 121 28.15 15.66 -16.46
CA VAL A 121 27.97 14.44 -17.27
C VAL A 121 28.60 13.24 -16.58
N GLU A 122 29.79 13.40 -16.01
CA GLU A 122 30.48 12.34 -15.27
C GLU A 122 29.68 11.90 -14.04
N LEU A 123 29.14 12.86 -13.26
CA LEU A 123 28.25 12.55 -12.13
C LEU A 123 27.00 11.79 -12.60
N ARG A 124 26.39 12.22 -13.70
CA ARG A 124 25.18 11.59 -14.25
C ARG A 124 25.43 10.15 -14.69
N GLU A 125 26.60 9.85 -15.26
CA GLU A 125 26.99 8.49 -15.61
C GLU A 125 27.10 7.58 -14.37
N HIS A 126 27.75 8.06 -13.31
CA HIS A 126 27.81 7.35 -12.04
C HIS A 126 26.42 7.10 -11.43
N CYS A 127 25.55 8.10 -11.46
CA CYS A 127 24.18 7.97 -10.97
C CYS A 127 23.37 6.95 -11.78
N ARG A 128 23.51 6.97 -13.11
CA ARG A 128 22.85 6.01 -14.00
C ARG A 128 23.30 4.57 -13.70
N ASP A 129 24.62 4.37 -13.58
CA ASP A 129 25.17 3.03 -13.31
C ASP A 129 24.71 2.52 -11.93
N TYR A 130 24.69 3.39 -10.93
CA TYR A 130 24.15 3.07 -9.62
C TYR A 130 22.65 2.67 -9.71
N ALA A 131 21.83 3.48 -10.38
CA ALA A 131 20.40 3.22 -10.53
C ALA A 131 20.15 1.87 -11.24
N LEU A 132 20.81 1.61 -12.35
CA LEU A 132 20.66 0.36 -13.09
C LEU A 132 21.08 -0.87 -12.26
N LYS A 133 22.14 -0.75 -11.46
CA LYS A 133 22.55 -1.80 -10.51
C LYS A 133 21.46 -2.09 -9.49
N GLN A 134 20.78 -1.05 -8.96
CA GLN A 134 19.70 -1.23 -8.01
C GLN A 134 18.43 -1.78 -8.66
N VAL A 135 18.11 -1.40 -9.89
CA VAL A 135 17.02 -2.00 -10.68
C VAL A 135 17.21 -3.51 -10.78
N GLU A 136 18.40 -3.97 -11.18
CA GLU A 136 18.69 -5.40 -11.31
C GLU A 136 18.66 -6.13 -9.95
N ASN A 137 19.09 -5.46 -8.87
CA ASN A 137 18.99 -6.00 -7.52
C ASN A 137 17.53 -6.18 -7.09
N GLN A 138 16.70 -5.14 -7.21
CA GLN A 138 15.28 -5.19 -6.85
C GLN A 138 14.48 -6.14 -7.73
N LYS A 139 14.77 -6.21 -9.05
CA LYS A 139 14.18 -7.19 -9.97
C LYS A 139 14.36 -8.62 -9.46
N LYS A 140 15.57 -8.99 -9.04
CA LYS A 140 15.85 -10.32 -8.47
C LYS A 140 15.03 -10.58 -7.22
N GLN A 141 14.87 -9.57 -6.38
CA GLN A 141 14.07 -9.67 -5.15
C GLN A 141 12.58 -9.82 -5.47
N PHE A 142 12.04 -9.10 -6.44
CA PHE A 142 10.64 -9.27 -6.88
C PHE A 142 10.40 -10.65 -7.49
N VAL A 143 11.29 -11.11 -8.35
CA VAL A 143 11.22 -12.47 -8.91
C VAL A 143 11.25 -13.52 -7.81
N ARG A 144 12.10 -13.34 -6.76
CA ARG A 144 12.16 -14.27 -5.62
C ARG A 144 10.83 -14.34 -4.84
N LEU A 145 10.05 -13.25 -4.80
CA LEU A 145 8.69 -13.22 -4.22
C LEU A 145 7.66 -13.95 -5.11
N GLY A 146 8.03 -14.37 -6.30
CA GLY A 146 7.14 -14.97 -7.29
C GLY A 146 6.34 -13.96 -8.09
N VAL A 147 6.72 -12.69 -8.09
CA VAL A 147 6.04 -11.65 -8.87
C VAL A 147 6.27 -11.86 -10.36
N TRP A 148 5.20 -11.85 -11.13
CA TRP A 148 5.22 -11.95 -12.59
C TRP A 148 5.04 -10.59 -13.24
N GLY A 149 5.64 -10.39 -14.42
CA GLY A 149 5.56 -9.17 -15.20
C GLY A 149 6.51 -9.18 -16.39
N ASP A 150 6.41 -8.17 -17.25
CA ASP A 150 7.34 -7.95 -18.36
C ASP A 150 8.66 -7.35 -17.85
N PHE A 151 9.43 -8.19 -17.14
CA PHE A 151 10.74 -7.82 -16.63
C PHE A 151 11.84 -7.73 -17.72
N ASP A 152 11.53 -8.16 -18.94
CA ASP A 152 12.42 -7.98 -20.09
C ASP A 152 12.33 -6.55 -20.64
N ASN A 153 11.15 -5.91 -20.53
CA ASN A 153 10.90 -4.55 -21.01
C ASN A 153 10.28 -3.66 -19.93
N PRO A 154 10.92 -3.50 -18.77
CA PRO A 154 10.40 -2.61 -17.72
C PRO A 154 10.43 -1.16 -18.21
N TYR A 155 9.64 -0.30 -17.58
CA TYR A 155 9.86 1.12 -17.77
C TYR A 155 10.81 1.68 -16.72
N LEU A 156 11.69 2.57 -17.15
CA LEU A 156 12.63 3.29 -16.30
C LEU A 156 12.54 4.77 -16.66
N THR A 157 12.46 5.63 -15.68
CA THR A 157 12.32 7.09 -15.94
C THR A 157 13.56 7.65 -16.66
N LEU A 158 14.73 7.03 -16.53
CA LEU A 158 15.97 7.39 -17.26
C LEU A 158 16.01 6.92 -18.72
N LYS A 159 14.98 6.26 -19.23
CA LYS A 159 14.99 5.86 -20.65
C LYS A 159 14.78 7.07 -21.55
N PRO A 160 15.56 7.24 -22.65
CA PRO A 160 15.45 8.37 -23.57
C PRO A 160 14.03 8.66 -24.07
N ALA A 161 13.26 7.61 -24.38
CA ALA A 161 11.86 7.76 -24.79
C ALA A 161 10.96 8.30 -23.69
N PHE A 162 11.21 7.90 -22.43
CA PHE A 162 10.49 8.41 -21.26
C PHE A 162 10.78 9.89 -21.04
N GLU A 163 12.07 10.26 -20.98
CA GLU A 163 12.52 11.66 -20.81
C GLU A 163 11.94 12.56 -21.91
N ALA A 164 11.90 12.09 -23.16
CA ALA A 164 11.31 12.84 -24.26
C ALA A 164 9.80 13.10 -24.08
N ARG A 165 9.05 12.12 -23.61
CA ARG A 165 7.61 12.27 -23.31
C ARG A 165 7.36 13.23 -22.15
N GLU A 166 8.22 13.23 -21.17
CA GLU A 166 8.16 14.18 -20.06
C GLU A 166 8.32 15.63 -20.54
N ILE A 167 9.28 15.88 -21.48
CA ILE A 167 9.45 17.17 -22.14
C ILE A 167 8.17 17.61 -22.88
N GLU A 168 7.49 16.68 -23.56
CA GLU A 168 6.24 16.96 -24.27
C GLU A 168 5.11 17.34 -23.28
N VAL A 169 4.99 16.64 -22.13
CA VAL A 169 3.99 16.98 -21.09
C VAL A 169 4.26 18.38 -20.53
N PHE A 170 5.52 18.71 -20.24
CA PHE A 170 5.89 20.05 -19.81
C PHE A 170 5.46 21.10 -20.84
N GLY A 171 5.74 20.89 -22.14
CA GLY A 171 5.34 21.77 -23.23
C GLY A 171 3.82 21.97 -23.29
N ASP A 172 3.04 20.90 -23.19
CA ASP A 172 1.57 20.94 -23.18
C ASP A 172 1.04 21.80 -22.02
N MET A 173 1.62 21.62 -20.81
CA MET A 173 1.23 22.37 -19.62
C MET A 173 1.67 23.84 -19.68
N TYR A 174 2.86 24.12 -20.20
CA TYR A 174 3.37 25.46 -20.38
C TYR A 174 2.52 26.26 -21.37
N LYS A 175 2.17 25.66 -22.49
CA LYS A 175 1.31 26.27 -23.53
C LYS A 175 -0.07 26.64 -23.00
N LYS A 176 -0.61 25.88 -22.04
CA LYS A 176 -1.87 26.20 -21.36
C LYS A 176 -1.72 27.28 -20.28
N GLY A 177 -0.50 27.75 -20.03
CA GLY A 177 -0.21 28.77 -19.02
C GLY A 177 -0.19 28.27 -17.59
N TYR A 178 -0.10 26.94 -17.39
CA TYR A 178 -0.05 26.36 -16.05
C TYR A 178 1.36 26.36 -15.46
N ILE A 179 2.40 26.38 -16.30
CA ILE A 179 3.78 26.43 -15.85
C ILE A 179 4.34 27.83 -16.04
N TYR A 180 4.99 28.34 -15.00
CA TYR A 180 5.59 29.69 -15.00
C TYR A 180 6.83 29.73 -14.10
N LYS A 181 7.72 30.69 -14.34
CA LYS A 181 8.84 31.00 -13.47
C LYS A 181 8.47 32.16 -12.53
N GLY A 182 8.78 32.02 -11.25
CA GLY A 182 8.45 33.06 -10.27
C GLY A 182 9.33 33.02 -9.05
N LEU A 183 9.40 34.15 -8.35
CA LEU A 183 10.06 34.30 -7.06
C LEU A 183 9.01 34.05 -5.96
N LYS A 184 9.15 32.97 -5.18
CA LYS A 184 8.28 32.65 -4.05
C LYS A 184 9.05 31.95 -2.93
N PRO A 185 8.63 32.07 -1.64
CA PRO A 185 9.13 31.21 -0.58
C PRO A 185 8.80 29.74 -0.85
N VAL A 186 9.80 28.90 -0.79
CA VAL A 186 9.69 27.44 -0.92
C VAL A 186 10.40 26.77 0.24
N TYR A 187 10.08 25.52 0.51
CA TYR A 187 10.91 24.68 1.37
C TYR A 187 12.28 24.54 0.72
N TRP A 188 13.31 24.87 1.47
CA TRP A 188 14.70 24.83 1.03
C TRP A 188 15.55 24.03 2.01
N CYS A 189 16.23 23.00 1.51
CA CYS A 189 17.19 22.27 2.33
C CYS A 189 18.59 22.88 2.18
N PRO A 190 19.17 23.50 3.21
CA PRO A 190 20.50 24.11 3.12
C PRO A 190 21.62 23.08 2.96
N ASP A 191 21.46 21.87 3.49
CA ASP A 191 22.44 20.81 3.36
C ASP A 191 22.42 20.15 1.98
N CYS A 192 21.22 19.90 1.44
CA CYS A 192 21.05 19.37 0.08
C CYS A 192 21.15 20.47 -0.98
N GLN A 193 21.06 21.75 -0.62
CA GLN A 193 21.12 22.93 -1.47
C GLN A 193 20.11 22.89 -2.62
N THR A 194 18.86 22.54 -2.32
CA THR A 194 17.79 22.44 -3.30
C THR A 194 16.43 22.77 -2.69
N ALA A 195 15.50 23.24 -3.53
CA ALA A 195 14.08 23.33 -3.20
C ALA A 195 13.48 21.94 -2.98
N LEU A 196 12.45 21.89 -2.14
CA LEU A 196 11.70 20.68 -1.83
C LEU A 196 10.21 20.91 -2.08
N ALA A 197 9.51 19.85 -2.52
CA ALA A 197 8.05 19.81 -2.52
C ALA A 197 7.50 19.39 -1.15
N GLU A 198 6.20 19.56 -0.92
CA GLU A 198 5.52 19.13 0.31
C GLU A 198 5.67 17.62 0.60
N ALA A 199 5.71 16.80 -0.45
CA ALA A 199 5.94 15.36 -0.34
C ALA A 199 7.37 14.97 0.11
N GLU A 200 8.28 15.92 0.13
CA GLU A 200 9.71 15.73 0.45
C GLU A 200 10.08 16.26 1.84
N ILE A 201 9.09 16.64 2.64
CA ILE A 201 9.29 17.08 4.04
C ILE A 201 8.64 16.11 5.01
N GLU A 202 9.24 16.01 6.19
CA GLU A 202 8.73 15.27 7.34
C GLU A 202 8.70 16.20 8.55
N TYR A 203 7.68 16.11 9.38
CA TYR A 203 7.60 16.91 10.59
C TYR A 203 8.21 16.16 11.77
N ALA A 204 9.08 16.84 12.49
CA ALA A 204 9.69 16.32 13.71
C ALA A 204 9.63 17.37 14.83
N ASN A 205 9.75 16.89 16.09
CA ASN A 205 9.84 17.77 17.25
C ASN A 205 11.20 18.46 17.25
N ASP A 206 11.19 19.80 17.18
CA ASP A 206 12.41 20.62 17.19
C ASP A 206 12.38 21.62 18.35
N PRO A 207 13.42 21.65 19.22
CA PRO A 207 13.52 22.63 20.28
C PRO A 207 13.99 23.99 19.72
N CYS A 208 13.21 25.02 19.97
CA CYS A 208 13.54 26.38 19.53
C CYS A 208 13.35 27.43 20.61
N HIS A 209 13.81 28.65 20.31
CA HIS A 209 13.51 29.83 21.10
C HIS A 209 12.29 30.55 20.54
N SER A 210 11.29 30.73 21.40
CA SER A 210 10.17 31.63 21.17
C SER A 210 10.55 33.01 21.72
N ILE A 211 10.64 34.02 20.87
CA ILE A 211 11.07 35.36 21.27
C ILE A 211 9.99 36.40 21.00
N TYR A 212 9.92 37.38 21.88
CA TYR A 212 9.08 38.56 21.80
C TYR A 212 9.99 39.78 21.63
N VAL A 213 9.78 40.61 20.61
CA VAL A 213 10.69 41.67 20.24
C VAL A 213 9.97 43.02 20.11
N LYS A 214 10.54 44.05 20.71
CA LYS A 214 10.03 45.42 20.66
C LYS A 214 10.44 46.11 19.37
N PHE A 215 9.48 46.65 18.63
CA PHE A 215 9.67 47.51 17.48
C PHE A 215 9.14 48.89 17.81
N LYS A 216 10.04 49.87 17.88
CA LYS A 216 9.70 51.24 18.32
C LYS A 216 8.80 51.94 17.31
N VAL A 217 7.69 52.50 17.73
CA VAL A 217 6.78 53.27 16.89
C VAL A 217 7.44 54.59 16.47
N THR A 218 7.52 54.85 15.20
CA THR A 218 8.07 56.10 14.61
C THR A 218 7.04 56.99 13.97
N ASP A 219 5.94 56.37 13.44
CA ASP A 219 4.76 57.14 12.95
C ASP A 219 3.48 56.38 13.40
N ASP A 220 2.72 57.03 14.28
CA ASP A 220 1.45 56.51 14.84
C ASP A 220 0.19 57.04 14.17
N LYS A 221 0.33 57.76 13.07
CA LYS A 221 -0.77 58.49 12.40
C LYS A 221 -1.60 59.36 13.36
N GLY A 222 -0.97 59.83 14.44
CA GLY A 222 -1.57 60.67 15.45
C GLY A 222 -2.48 59.99 16.47
N LYS A 223 -2.57 58.66 16.46
CA LYS A 223 -3.51 57.88 17.31
C LYS A 223 -2.98 57.70 18.75
N PHE A 224 -1.76 57.33 18.91
CA PHE A 224 -1.12 57.13 20.24
C PHE A 224 -0.72 58.46 20.89
N THR A 225 -0.25 59.41 20.08
CA THR A 225 0.03 60.77 20.51
C THR A 225 -1.26 61.49 20.95
N ALA A 226 -2.43 61.20 20.36
CA ALA A 226 -3.72 61.72 20.82
C ALA A 226 -4.12 61.23 22.22
N LEU A 227 -3.58 60.08 22.65
CA LEU A 227 -3.75 59.56 24.00
C LEU A 227 -2.69 60.09 24.99
N GLY A 228 -1.79 60.99 24.54
CA GLY A 228 -0.73 61.56 25.34
C GLY A 228 0.46 60.62 25.54
N LEU A 229 0.63 59.60 24.70
CA LEU A 229 1.71 58.65 24.80
C LEU A 229 3.00 59.16 24.14
N ASP A 230 4.12 58.88 24.74
CA ASP A 230 5.45 59.18 24.24
C ASP A 230 5.88 58.10 23.23
N LEU A 231 6.06 58.45 21.97
CA LEU A 231 6.43 57.50 20.91
C LEU A 231 7.83 56.94 21.12
N ASP A 232 8.75 57.68 21.78
CA ASP A 232 10.06 57.16 22.11
C ASP A 232 10.04 55.99 23.09
N LYS A 233 8.92 55.80 23.77
CA LYS A 233 8.64 54.69 24.71
C LYS A 233 7.51 53.78 24.26
N THR A 234 7.09 53.85 23.02
CA THR A 234 5.95 53.05 22.50
C THR A 234 6.42 52.08 21.44
N TYR A 235 6.04 50.80 21.60
CA TYR A 235 6.52 49.69 20.80
C TYR A 235 5.40 48.75 20.39
N PHE A 236 5.41 48.27 19.14
CA PHE A 236 4.75 47.03 18.79
C PHE A 236 5.59 45.86 19.30
N VAL A 237 4.97 44.88 19.92
CA VAL A 237 5.65 43.67 20.36
C VAL A 237 5.34 42.53 19.39
N ILE A 238 6.29 42.15 18.55
CA ILE A 238 6.17 41.02 17.64
C ILE A 238 6.58 39.72 18.31
N TRP A 239 6.16 38.60 17.76
CA TRP A 239 6.51 37.27 18.20
C TRP A 239 7.02 36.42 17.05
N THR A 240 8.06 35.59 17.28
CA THR A 240 8.61 34.64 16.34
C THR A 240 9.31 33.48 17.02
N THR A 241 9.32 32.32 16.37
CA THR A 241 10.11 31.13 16.73
C THR A 241 11.38 31.00 15.89
N THR A 242 11.54 31.81 14.85
CA THR A 242 12.66 31.80 13.91
C THR A 242 13.44 33.13 13.97
N THR A 243 14.27 33.27 14.95
CA THR A 243 15.02 34.55 15.23
C THR A 243 15.90 34.97 14.06
N TRP A 244 16.48 34.03 13.31
CA TRP A 244 17.37 34.31 12.19
C TRP A 244 16.68 35.00 11.01
N THR A 245 15.31 35.02 10.96
CA THR A 245 14.56 35.71 9.92
C THR A 245 14.36 37.19 10.16
N LEU A 246 14.62 37.67 11.38
CA LEU A 246 14.49 39.09 11.73
C LEU A 246 15.25 40.02 10.80
N PRO A 247 16.50 39.75 10.35
CA PRO A 247 17.14 40.57 9.32
C PRO A 247 16.35 40.73 8.02
N GLY A 248 15.41 39.85 7.74
CA GLY A 248 14.48 39.89 6.59
C GLY A 248 13.15 40.58 6.87
N ASN A 249 12.88 41.03 8.09
CA ASN A 249 11.65 41.71 8.45
C ASN A 249 11.46 43.01 7.65
N LEU A 250 10.26 43.20 7.10
CA LEU A 250 9.86 44.41 6.34
C LEU A 250 8.53 44.98 6.82
N ALA A 251 7.75 44.23 7.58
CA ALA A 251 6.45 44.66 8.04
C ALA A 251 6.06 44.00 9.39
N ILE A 252 5.03 44.52 10.01
CA ILE A 252 4.28 43.94 11.14
C ILE A 252 2.85 43.78 10.70
N CYS A 253 2.37 42.55 10.63
CA CYS A 253 0.99 42.26 10.19
C CYS A 253 0.05 42.12 11.38
N LEU A 254 -1.10 42.81 11.31
CA LEU A 254 -2.17 42.80 12.29
C LEU A 254 -3.43 42.14 11.70
N GLY A 255 -4.25 41.49 12.55
CA GLY A 255 -5.58 41.03 12.16
C GLY A 255 -6.52 42.23 12.01
N PRO A 256 -7.15 42.48 10.83
CA PRO A 256 -7.93 43.69 10.59
C PRO A 256 -9.09 43.88 11.54
N GLU A 257 -9.74 42.80 11.96
CA GLU A 257 -10.93 42.83 12.81
C GLU A 257 -10.60 42.48 14.28
N TYR A 258 -9.33 42.32 14.64
CA TYR A 258 -8.94 42.06 16.03
C TYR A 258 -8.73 43.36 16.76
N GLU A 259 -9.04 43.34 18.06
CA GLU A 259 -8.84 44.48 18.97
C GLU A 259 -7.40 44.47 19.49
N TYR A 260 -6.73 45.61 19.36
CA TYR A 260 -5.39 45.87 19.87
C TYR A 260 -5.45 46.92 20.98
N THR A 261 -4.69 46.70 22.01
CA THR A 261 -4.61 47.62 23.16
C THR A 261 -3.14 48.00 23.45
N ILE A 262 -2.96 49.08 24.17
CA ILE A 262 -1.65 49.54 24.62
C ILE A 262 -1.50 49.16 26.08
N VAL A 263 -0.50 48.35 26.36
CA VAL A 263 -0.16 47.91 27.73
C VAL A 263 0.93 48.80 28.25
N GLN A 264 0.67 49.44 29.40
CA GLN A 264 1.62 50.29 30.08
C GLN A 264 2.29 49.55 31.24
N ALA A 265 3.60 49.35 31.18
CA ALA A 265 4.38 48.69 32.22
C ALA A 265 5.83 49.16 32.18
N ASN A 266 6.51 49.20 33.31
CA ASN A 266 7.91 49.52 33.43
C ASN A 266 8.33 50.89 32.80
N GLY A 267 7.38 51.81 32.65
CA GLY A 267 7.60 53.13 32.01
C GLY A 267 7.63 53.12 30.49
N GLU A 268 7.21 52.01 29.85
CA GLU A 268 7.09 51.84 28.41
C GLU A 268 5.63 51.45 28.06
N ASN A 269 5.28 51.58 26.75
CA ASN A 269 4.00 51.27 26.20
C ASN A 269 4.14 50.16 25.15
N TYR A 270 3.34 49.11 25.22
CA TYR A 270 3.43 47.94 24.36
C TYR A 270 2.11 47.70 23.65
N VAL A 271 2.11 47.70 22.32
CA VAL A 271 0.96 47.45 21.47
C VAL A 271 0.88 45.95 21.17
N MET A 272 -0.25 45.31 21.46
CA MET A 272 -0.53 43.91 21.20
C MET A 272 -2.02 43.65 21.16
N ALA A 273 -2.45 42.49 20.67
CA ALA A 273 -3.86 42.11 20.68
C ALA A 273 -4.42 41.98 22.09
N ALA A 274 -5.61 42.52 22.33
CA ALA A 274 -6.22 42.59 23.67
C ALA A 274 -6.35 41.22 24.34
N GLU A 275 -6.72 40.21 23.58
CA GLU A 275 -6.88 38.84 24.07
C GLU A 275 -5.55 38.18 24.48
N LEU A 276 -4.43 38.62 23.90
CA LEU A 276 -3.09 38.08 24.12
C LEU A 276 -2.25 38.85 25.15
N VAL A 277 -2.80 39.91 25.76
CA VAL A 277 -2.13 40.70 26.79
C VAL A 277 -1.66 39.83 27.96
N LYS A 278 -2.58 39.06 28.53
CA LYS A 278 -2.28 38.25 29.72
C LYS A 278 -1.19 37.20 29.49
N PRO A 279 -1.23 36.34 28.46
CA PRO A 279 -0.17 35.38 28.20
C PRO A 279 1.17 36.07 27.83
N THR A 280 1.13 37.16 27.07
CA THR A 280 2.36 37.89 26.67
C THR A 280 3.05 38.54 27.89
N MET A 281 2.30 39.17 28.81
CA MET A 281 2.85 39.77 30.01
C MET A 281 3.38 38.71 30.98
N ALA A 282 2.72 37.53 31.04
CA ALA A 282 3.23 36.39 31.80
C ALA A 282 4.55 35.86 31.27
N ALA A 283 4.71 35.73 29.92
CA ALA A 283 5.97 35.34 29.30
C ALA A 283 7.09 36.31 29.60
N ALA A 284 6.81 37.61 29.68
CA ALA A 284 7.73 38.65 30.08
C ALA A 284 7.94 38.74 31.60
N LYS A 285 7.21 37.96 32.39
CA LYS A 285 7.24 38.02 33.90
C LYS A 285 6.86 39.38 34.46
N ILE A 286 5.96 40.10 33.80
CA ILE A 286 5.45 41.40 34.21
C ILE A 286 4.07 41.22 34.81
N GLU A 287 3.93 41.41 36.12
CA GLU A 287 2.68 41.25 36.86
C GLU A 287 1.86 42.54 36.97
N ASN A 288 2.55 43.70 37.02
CA ASN A 288 1.92 44.98 37.22
C ASN A 288 1.87 45.76 35.89
N TYR A 289 0.71 45.87 35.29
CA TYR A 289 0.48 46.63 34.08
C TYR A 289 -0.92 47.24 34.06
N THR A 290 -1.11 48.24 33.25
CA THR A 290 -2.44 48.79 32.90
C THR A 290 -2.60 48.80 31.40
N THR A 291 -3.85 48.84 30.94
CA THR A 291 -4.17 48.93 29.52
C THR A 291 -4.85 50.27 29.23
N THR A 292 -4.54 50.85 28.06
CA THR A 292 -5.16 52.09 27.57
C THR A 292 -5.35 52.02 26.06
N GLY A 293 -6.38 52.70 25.55
CA GLY A 293 -6.70 52.69 24.14
C GLY A 293 -7.24 51.35 23.65
N SER A 294 -8.07 51.36 22.66
CA SER A 294 -8.63 50.17 21.97
C SER A 294 -8.76 50.53 20.51
N PHE A 295 -8.17 49.78 19.64
CA PHE A 295 -8.14 49.96 18.18
C PHE A 295 -8.33 48.63 17.49
N TYR A 296 -9.08 48.64 16.39
CA TYR A 296 -9.07 47.50 15.48
C TYR A 296 -7.79 47.51 14.62
N GLY A 297 -7.26 46.36 14.23
CA GLY A 297 -6.00 46.30 13.47
C GLY A 297 -6.01 47.15 12.20
N LYS A 298 -7.13 47.20 11.46
CA LYS A 298 -7.34 48.06 10.30
C LYS A 298 -7.20 49.57 10.60
N GLU A 299 -7.36 50.00 11.82
CA GLU A 299 -7.16 51.39 12.23
C GLU A 299 -5.71 51.75 12.45
N LEU A 300 -4.83 50.74 12.67
CA LEU A 300 -3.39 50.90 12.85
C LEU A 300 -2.61 50.68 11.56
N GLU A 301 -3.28 50.38 10.47
CA GLU A 301 -2.68 50.13 9.15
C GLU A 301 -1.88 51.38 8.70
N TYR A 302 -0.75 51.15 8.03
CA TYR A 302 0.20 52.16 7.58
C TYR A 302 0.90 52.96 8.68
N MET A 303 0.83 52.55 9.95
CA MET A 303 1.76 53.00 10.96
C MET A 303 3.17 52.50 10.64
N VAL A 304 4.18 53.11 11.22
CA VAL A 304 5.57 52.73 10.98
C VAL A 304 6.27 52.48 12.31
N ALA A 305 7.06 51.40 12.36
CA ALA A 305 7.92 51.07 13.45
C ALA A 305 9.38 50.89 13.00
N ALA A 306 10.33 51.34 13.79
CA ALA A 306 11.76 51.14 13.53
C ALA A 306 12.16 49.70 13.81
N HIS A 307 12.84 49.08 12.85
CA HIS A 307 13.46 47.77 13.07
C HIS A 307 14.56 47.89 14.15
N PRO A 308 14.63 46.96 15.14
CA PRO A 308 15.49 47.13 16.31
C PRO A 308 17.00 47.18 16.01
N PHE A 309 17.47 46.69 14.85
CA PHE A 309 18.91 46.67 14.54
C PHE A 309 19.27 46.79 13.03
N MET A 310 18.30 46.78 12.09
CA MET A 310 18.61 46.83 10.65
C MET A 310 18.68 48.25 10.08
N GLY A 311 18.35 49.27 10.86
CA GLY A 311 18.36 50.68 10.39
C GLY A 311 17.37 50.99 9.28
N ARG A 312 16.25 50.27 9.22
CA ARG A 312 15.13 50.44 8.32
C ARG A 312 13.80 50.39 9.07
N ASP A 313 12.75 50.82 8.39
CA ASP A 313 11.40 50.81 8.93
C ASP A 313 10.67 49.48 8.64
N SER A 314 9.73 49.15 9.51
CA SER A 314 8.75 48.06 9.37
C SER A 314 7.36 48.66 9.26
N LEU A 315 6.70 48.51 8.13
CA LEU A 315 5.36 48.99 7.88
C LEU A 315 4.33 48.14 8.62
N VAL A 316 3.36 48.78 9.28
CA VAL A 316 2.21 48.09 9.84
C VAL A 316 1.19 47.82 8.74
N ILE A 317 0.90 46.57 8.51
CA ILE A 317 -0.04 46.06 7.47
C ILE A 317 -1.12 45.19 8.10
N VAL A 318 -2.16 44.84 7.33
CA VAL A 318 -3.22 43.96 7.81
C VAL A 318 -3.36 42.71 6.96
N GLY A 319 -3.67 41.57 7.63
CA GLY A 319 -3.82 40.28 6.96
C GLY A 319 -4.71 39.31 7.73
N ASP A 320 -5.50 38.52 7.01
CA ASP A 320 -6.47 37.57 7.56
C ASP A 320 -5.83 36.31 8.15
N HIS A 321 -4.52 36.08 7.89
CA HIS A 321 -3.77 34.94 8.42
C HIS A 321 -3.32 35.11 9.88
N VAL A 322 -3.46 36.33 10.44
CA VAL A 322 -3.15 36.58 11.85
C VAL A 322 -4.14 35.82 12.73
N THR A 323 -3.64 35.09 13.72
CA THR A 323 -4.44 34.34 14.68
C THR A 323 -4.23 34.84 16.12
N LEU A 324 -5.16 34.51 17.03
CA LEU A 324 -5.06 34.80 18.46
C LEU A 324 -4.74 33.56 19.31
N GLU A 325 -4.27 32.49 18.68
CA GLU A 325 -3.96 31.22 19.37
C GLU A 325 -2.62 31.29 20.15
N SER A 326 -1.68 32.09 19.64
CA SER A 326 -0.36 32.26 20.23
C SER A 326 0.30 33.59 19.85
N GLY A 327 1.38 33.96 20.54
CA GLY A 327 2.14 35.18 20.26
C GLY A 327 1.50 36.42 20.82
N THR A 328 1.50 37.51 20.05
CA THR A 328 1.05 38.85 20.46
C THR A 328 -0.05 39.44 19.59
N GLY A 329 -0.42 38.74 18.51
CA GLY A 329 -1.29 39.30 17.47
C GLY A 329 -0.60 40.32 16.55
N CYS A 330 0.68 40.64 16.78
CA CYS A 330 1.53 41.43 15.90
C CYS A 330 2.55 40.49 15.24
N VAL A 331 2.26 40.08 14.02
CA VAL A 331 3.05 39.06 13.31
C VAL A 331 4.28 39.67 12.69
N HIS A 332 5.45 39.14 13.01
CA HIS A 332 6.69 39.39 12.31
C HIS A 332 6.55 38.99 10.86
N THR A 333 6.66 39.94 9.93
CA THR A 333 6.41 39.68 8.50
C THR A 333 7.70 39.85 7.71
N ALA A 334 8.16 38.73 7.13
CA ALA A 334 9.36 38.66 6.30
C ALA A 334 9.02 37.92 4.97
N PRO A 335 8.62 38.63 3.91
CA PRO A 335 8.09 38.02 2.67
C PRO A 335 9.10 37.12 1.95
N GLY A 336 10.38 37.20 2.29
CA GLY A 336 11.41 36.26 1.83
C GLY A 336 11.38 34.89 2.50
N PHE A 337 10.64 34.69 3.61
CA PHE A 337 10.75 33.53 4.49
C PHE A 337 9.40 32.91 4.92
N GLY A 338 8.29 33.49 4.52
CA GLY A 338 6.95 32.98 4.82
C GLY A 338 6.02 33.06 3.60
N VAL A 339 5.22 32.04 3.37
CA VAL A 339 4.24 32.03 2.25
C VAL A 339 3.15 33.05 2.53
N ASP A 340 2.60 33.07 3.74
CA ASP A 340 1.54 34.03 4.13
C ASP A 340 2.07 35.47 4.12
N ASP A 341 3.30 35.69 4.59
CA ASP A 341 4.00 36.99 4.55
C ASP A 341 4.16 37.46 3.11
N PHE A 342 4.57 36.54 2.22
CA PHE A 342 4.73 36.85 0.81
C PHE A 342 3.39 37.22 0.17
N GLU A 343 2.33 36.47 0.43
CA GLU A 343 1.01 36.70 -0.17
C GLU A 343 0.36 38.00 0.33
N VAL A 344 0.46 38.30 1.62
CA VAL A 344 -0.08 39.57 2.17
C VAL A 344 0.68 40.77 1.65
N CYS A 345 2.02 40.67 1.52
CA CYS A 345 2.85 41.78 1.03
C CYS A 345 2.59 42.11 -0.45
N LYS A 346 1.99 41.23 -1.25
CA LYS A 346 1.54 41.58 -2.62
C LYS A 346 0.51 42.71 -2.65
N LYS A 347 -0.22 42.91 -1.55
CA LYS A 347 -1.19 44.02 -1.42
C LYS A 347 -0.49 45.36 -1.15
N TYR A 348 0.83 45.34 -0.79
CA TYR A 348 1.66 46.50 -0.41
C TYR A 348 2.96 46.49 -1.25
N PRO A 349 2.91 46.93 -2.53
CA PRO A 349 4.02 46.84 -3.48
C PRO A 349 5.32 47.54 -3.02
N GLU A 350 5.18 48.55 -2.11
CA GLU A 350 6.27 49.28 -1.54
C GLU A 350 7.20 48.47 -0.62
N ILE A 351 6.73 47.34 -0.09
CA ILE A 351 7.50 46.53 0.89
C ILE A 351 8.67 45.82 0.21
N GLY A 352 8.47 45.23 -0.97
CA GLY A 352 9.47 44.45 -1.68
C GLY A 352 9.74 43.09 -1.02
N ILE A 353 10.88 42.46 -1.39
CA ILE A 353 11.32 41.17 -0.87
C ILE A 353 12.82 41.24 -0.59
N VAL A 354 13.24 40.85 0.61
CA VAL A 354 14.62 40.72 1.01
C VAL A 354 14.92 39.32 1.50
N VAL A 355 16.00 38.69 1.01
CA VAL A 355 16.36 37.31 1.32
C VAL A 355 17.81 37.24 1.81
N PRO A 356 18.12 37.71 3.03
CA PRO A 356 19.48 37.79 3.58
C PRO A 356 20.06 36.43 3.97
N VAL A 357 19.81 35.36 3.22
CA VAL A 357 20.37 34.02 3.43
C VAL A 357 20.69 33.36 2.07
N ASP A 358 21.84 32.71 1.97
CA ASP A 358 22.26 32.01 0.75
C ASP A 358 21.72 30.57 0.67
N SER A 359 22.12 29.84 -0.36
CA SER A 359 21.70 28.46 -0.61
C SER A 359 22.18 27.44 0.43
N LYS A 360 23.19 27.78 1.22
CA LYS A 360 23.81 26.97 2.28
C LYS A 360 23.27 27.29 3.68
N GLY A 361 22.26 28.18 3.76
CA GLY A 361 21.72 28.63 5.05
C GLY A 361 22.67 29.58 5.79
N VAL A 362 23.56 30.29 5.09
CA VAL A 362 24.47 31.27 5.65
C VAL A 362 23.92 32.67 5.36
N LEU A 363 23.91 33.52 6.38
CA LEU A 363 23.45 34.90 6.25
C LEU A 363 24.40 35.71 5.36
N THR A 364 23.79 36.41 4.37
CA THR A 364 24.52 37.24 3.40
C THR A 364 24.87 38.62 3.95
N ALA A 365 25.60 39.44 3.19
CA ALA A 365 25.91 40.83 3.54
C ALA A 365 24.65 41.67 3.82
N GLU A 366 23.49 41.33 3.28
CA GLU A 366 22.22 41.98 3.54
C GLU A 366 21.72 41.81 4.98
N ALA A 367 22.25 40.83 5.73
CA ALA A 367 21.98 40.64 7.16
C ALA A 367 22.84 41.57 8.05
N GLY A 368 23.62 42.44 7.44
CA GLY A 368 24.47 43.39 8.17
C GLY A 368 25.55 42.74 9.03
N LYS A 369 25.60 43.02 10.31
CA LYS A 369 26.62 42.47 11.23
C LYS A 369 26.54 40.95 11.45
N TYR A 370 25.47 40.31 11.04
CA TYR A 370 25.27 38.88 11.17
C TYR A 370 25.73 38.10 9.93
N ALA A 371 26.23 38.79 8.91
CA ALA A 371 26.74 38.14 7.69
C ALA A 371 27.80 37.08 8.02
N GLY A 372 27.71 35.93 7.33
CA GLY A 372 28.61 34.79 7.51
C GLY A 372 28.21 33.80 8.59
N LEU A 373 27.17 34.07 9.40
CA LEU A 373 26.65 33.14 10.38
C LEU A 373 25.69 32.14 9.71
N LYS A 374 25.73 30.89 10.13
CA LYS A 374 24.65 29.93 9.82
C LYS A 374 23.38 30.30 10.59
N THR A 375 22.22 29.96 10.08
CA THR A 375 20.91 30.26 10.67
C THR A 375 20.80 29.84 12.15
N ASP A 376 21.29 28.64 12.51
CA ASP A 376 21.25 28.13 13.87
C ASP A 376 22.12 28.96 14.85
N ASP A 377 23.31 29.38 14.40
CA ASP A 377 24.19 30.23 15.19
C ASP A 377 23.65 31.68 15.28
N ALA A 378 23.05 32.15 14.18
CA ALA A 378 22.43 33.48 14.13
C ALA A 378 21.28 33.61 15.13
N ASN A 379 20.48 32.58 15.37
CA ASN A 379 19.42 32.57 16.38
C ASN A 379 19.94 33.01 17.76
N LYS A 380 21.10 32.48 18.18
CA LYS A 380 21.69 32.75 19.50
C LYS A 380 22.28 34.15 19.56
N VAL A 381 23.00 34.54 18.52
CA VAL A 381 23.67 35.84 18.46
C VAL A 381 22.68 36.99 18.41
N ILE A 382 21.65 36.87 17.56
CA ILE A 382 20.59 37.88 17.46
C ILE A 382 19.80 38.00 18.77
N ALA A 383 19.46 36.88 19.42
CA ALA A 383 18.75 36.91 20.70
C ALA A 383 19.57 37.63 21.80
N ALA A 384 20.88 37.38 21.88
CA ALA A 384 21.77 38.04 22.81
C ALA A 384 21.91 39.55 22.53
N ASP A 385 21.98 39.95 21.27
CA ASP A 385 22.03 41.34 20.89
C ASP A 385 20.71 42.08 21.16
N LEU A 386 19.58 41.46 20.98
CA LEU A 386 18.27 42.00 21.36
C LEU A 386 18.15 42.21 22.88
N GLU A 387 18.68 41.30 23.67
CA GLU A 387 18.75 41.43 25.10
C GLU A 387 19.65 42.60 25.51
N ALA A 388 20.86 42.66 24.94
CA ALA A 388 21.81 43.73 25.23
C ALA A 388 21.33 45.14 24.84
N SER A 389 20.54 45.24 23.73
CA SER A 389 19.92 46.49 23.29
C SER A 389 18.64 46.86 24.02
N GLY A 390 18.10 45.95 24.86
CA GLY A 390 16.79 46.13 25.51
C GLY A 390 15.60 45.98 24.59
N ALA A 391 15.80 45.50 23.35
CA ALA A 391 14.72 45.22 22.41
C ALA A 391 14.07 43.87 22.62
N LEU A 392 14.67 42.92 23.34
CA LEU A 392 14.08 41.67 23.73
C LEU A 392 13.02 41.89 24.82
N PHE A 393 11.77 41.55 24.56
CA PHE A 393 10.67 41.68 25.52
C PHE A 393 10.55 40.43 26.38
N ALA A 394 10.57 39.23 25.76
CA ALA A 394 10.58 37.95 26.44
C ALA A 394 11.25 36.87 25.58
N LEU A 395 11.73 35.79 26.23
CA LEU A 395 12.31 34.62 25.59
C LEU A 395 11.89 33.38 26.36
N GLU A 396 11.34 32.42 25.67
CA GLU A 396 10.94 31.12 26.18
C GLU A 396 11.56 29.99 25.37
N LYS A 397 11.79 28.82 25.95
CA LYS A 397 12.20 27.62 25.24
C LYS A 397 10.96 26.76 24.99
N ILE A 398 10.69 26.45 23.75
CA ILE A 398 9.57 25.60 23.36
C ILE A 398 10.04 24.43 22.47
N VAL A 399 9.19 23.44 22.33
CA VAL A 399 9.36 22.35 21.35
C VAL A 399 8.14 22.39 20.45
N HIS A 400 8.37 22.42 19.15
CA HIS A 400 7.29 22.44 18.17
C HIS A 400 7.56 21.47 17.03
N GLN A 401 6.51 21.18 16.27
CA GLN A 401 6.63 20.41 15.03
C GLN A 401 7.24 21.31 13.94
N TYR A 402 8.41 20.91 13.43
CA TYR A 402 9.11 21.66 12.39
C TYR A 402 9.39 20.79 11.15
N PRO A 403 9.30 21.34 9.93
CA PRO A 403 9.57 20.58 8.71
C PRO A 403 11.05 20.28 8.56
N HIS A 404 11.35 19.00 8.28
CA HIS A 404 12.68 18.45 8.04
C HIS A 404 12.75 17.85 6.64
N CYS A 405 13.94 17.89 6.06
CA CYS A 405 14.20 17.23 4.78
C CYS A 405 14.06 15.72 4.92
N TRP A 406 13.23 15.10 4.08
CA TRP A 406 13.01 13.65 4.10
C TRP A 406 14.29 12.81 3.93
N ARG A 407 15.37 13.42 3.40
CA ARG A 407 16.64 12.76 3.10
C ARG A 407 17.72 12.94 4.14
N CYS A 408 18.13 14.17 4.37
CA CYS A 408 19.18 14.44 5.36
C CYS A 408 18.64 14.49 6.80
N LYS A 409 17.29 14.54 6.96
CA LYS A 409 16.59 14.62 8.25
C LYS A 409 16.88 15.90 9.05
N ASN A 410 17.50 16.90 8.42
CA ASN A 410 17.80 18.19 9.02
C ASN A 410 16.66 19.19 8.79
N PRO A 411 16.51 20.20 9.66
CA PRO A 411 15.51 21.25 9.48
C PRO A 411 15.64 21.94 8.13
N VAL A 412 14.51 22.28 7.50
CA VAL A 412 14.47 23.06 6.26
C VAL A 412 14.23 24.51 6.56
N LEU A 413 14.54 25.37 5.60
CA LEU A 413 14.23 26.80 5.63
C LEU A 413 13.05 27.08 4.70
N PHE A 414 12.26 28.11 5.01
CA PHE A 414 11.50 28.80 3.98
C PHE A 414 12.39 29.88 3.36
N ARG A 415 12.52 29.88 2.05
CA ARG A 415 13.39 30.83 1.35
C ARG A 415 12.77 31.22 0.01
N ALA A 416 12.55 32.51 -0.23
CA ALA A 416 12.15 32.97 -1.55
C ALA A 416 13.30 32.80 -2.54
N THR A 417 13.03 32.12 -3.63
CA THR A 417 13.98 31.87 -4.71
C THR A 417 13.21 31.76 -6.03
N GLU A 418 13.88 32.12 -7.13
CA GLU A 418 13.29 31.92 -8.44
C GLU A 418 13.20 30.42 -8.75
N GLN A 419 12.00 29.95 -9.00
CA GLN A 419 11.73 28.54 -9.28
C GLN A 419 10.74 28.43 -10.43
N TRP A 420 10.66 27.23 -11.02
CA TRP A 420 9.58 26.85 -11.91
C TRP A 420 8.42 26.26 -11.09
N PHE A 421 7.23 26.79 -11.34
CA PHE A 421 5.99 26.38 -10.66
C PHE A 421 4.98 25.87 -11.66
N CYS A 422 4.21 24.85 -11.24
CA CYS A 422 2.96 24.47 -11.86
C CYS A 422 1.80 25.04 -11.03
N SER A 423 1.04 25.97 -11.60
CA SER A 423 -0.18 26.50 -10.97
C SER A 423 -1.33 25.53 -11.14
N VAL A 424 -1.80 24.98 -10.04
CA VAL A 424 -2.93 24.04 -10.03
C VAL A 424 -4.25 24.78 -10.27
N LYS A 425 -4.32 26.08 -10.01
CA LYS A 425 -5.53 26.91 -10.04
C LYS A 425 -6.30 26.79 -11.37
N GLY A 426 -5.58 26.72 -12.51
CA GLY A 426 -6.21 26.72 -13.84
C GLY A 426 -6.92 25.42 -14.21
N PHE A 427 -6.66 24.32 -13.51
CA PHE A 427 -7.25 22.99 -13.77
C PHE A 427 -7.74 22.27 -12.50
N LYS A 428 -7.76 22.97 -11.35
CA LYS A 428 -8.21 22.42 -10.07
C LYS A 428 -9.61 21.84 -10.13
N ASP A 429 -10.55 22.55 -10.72
CA ASP A 429 -11.94 22.09 -10.84
C ASP A 429 -12.07 20.83 -11.71
N ALA A 430 -11.26 20.73 -12.78
CA ALA A 430 -11.21 19.52 -13.60
C ALA A 430 -10.61 18.33 -12.82
N ALA A 431 -9.58 18.57 -12.02
CA ALA A 431 -8.98 17.56 -11.17
C ALA A 431 -9.98 17.06 -10.10
N ILE A 432 -10.68 17.98 -9.41
CA ILE A 432 -11.70 17.64 -8.41
C ILE A 432 -12.84 16.83 -9.05
N LYS A 433 -13.34 17.27 -10.19
CA LYS A 433 -14.40 16.56 -10.90
C LYS A 433 -13.96 15.15 -11.31
N SER A 434 -12.72 15.00 -11.78
CA SER A 434 -12.23 13.67 -12.19
C SER A 434 -12.02 12.72 -11.02
N ILE A 435 -11.82 13.22 -9.79
CA ILE A 435 -11.77 12.38 -8.58
C ILE A 435 -13.11 11.69 -8.31
N GLU A 436 -14.23 12.37 -8.62
CA GLU A 436 -15.59 11.84 -8.41
C GLU A 436 -15.93 10.69 -9.36
N ASP A 437 -15.26 10.58 -10.49
CA ASP A 437 -15.43 9.51 -11.47
C ASP A 437 -14.57 8.27 -11.15
N VAL A 438 -13.71 8.32 -10.11
CA VAL A 438 -12.79 7.25 -9.73
C VAL A 438 -13.38 6.41 -8.62
N GLN A 439 -13.25 5.08 -8.74
CA GLN A 439 -13.56 4.16 -7.64
C GLN A 439 -12.41 4.15 -6.61
N TRP A 440 -12.66 4.65 -5.42
CA TRP A 440 -11.68 4.64 -4.32
C TRP A 440 -11.89 3.45 -3.40
N ILE A 441 -10.82 2.69 -3.15
CA ILE A 441 -10.82 1.50 -2.30
C ILE A 441 -9.69 1.63 -1.28
N PRO A 442 -10.01 1.89 -0.02
CA PRO A 442 -11.34 2.19 0.58
C PRO A 442 -11.92 3.56 0.17
N GLU A 443 -13.22 3.73 0.33
CA GLU A 443 -13.97 4.93 -0.07
C GLU A 443 -13.45 6.25 0.52
N TRP A 444 -12.86 6.22 1.74
CA TRP A 444 -12.28 7.43 2.37
C TRP A 444 -11.15 8.08 1.54
N GLY A 445 -10.60 7.35 0.58
CA GLY A 445 -9.58 7.85 -0.35
C GLY A 445 -10.05 9.06 -1.15
N GLU A 446 -11.33 9.13 -1.51
CA GLU A 446 -11.92 10.24 -2.25
C GLU A 446 -11.80 11.56 -1.49
N GLU A 447 -12.30 11.59 -0.26
CA GLU A 447 -12.25 12.80 0.56
C GLU A 447 -10.81 13.23 0.87
N ARG A 448 -9.91 12.24 1.07
CA ARG A 448 -8.51 12.53 1.34
C ARG A 448 -7.81 13.21 0.17
N ILE A 449 -7.99 12.71 -1.06
CA ILE A 449 -7.35 13.32 -2.24
C ILE A 449 -8.00 14.66 -2.59
N LYS A 450 -9.32 14.79 -2.44
CA LYS A 450 -10.05 16.07 -2.63
C LYS A 450 -9.50 17.15 -1.70
N GLY A 451 -9.38 16.86 -0.41
CA GLY A 451 -8.80 17.78 0.57
C GLY A 451 -7.40 18.21 0.16
N MET A 452 -6.53 17.27 -0.17
CA MET A 452 -5.15 17.56 -0.58
C MET A 452 -5.05 18.39 -1.88
N VAL A 453 -5.95 18.19 -2.84
CA VAL A 453 -5.97 18.99 -4.08
C VAL A 453 -6.56 20.38 -3.83
N ASN A 454 -7.57 20.49 -2.97
CA ASN A 454 -8.16 21.79 -2.60
C ASN A 454 -7.17 22.71 -1.89
N ASP A 455 -6.42 22.16 -0.95
CA ASP A 455 -5.47 22.92 -0.13
C ASP A 455 -4.11 23.13 -0.83
N ARG A 456 -3.92 22.52 -2.01
CA ARG A 456 -2.64 22.57 -2.69
C ARG A 456 -2.32 23.96 -3.19
N SER A 457 -1.17 24.48 -2.77
CA SER A 457 -0.47 25.61 -3.37
C SER A 457 0.15 25.22 -4.72
N ASP A 458 0.76 26.20 -5.40
CA ASP A 458 1.50 25.94 -6.64
C ASP A 458 2.63 24.91 -6.40
N TRP A 459 2.75 23.96 -7.30
CA TRP A 459 3.76 22.92 -7.22
C TRP A 459 5.11 23.42 -7.73
N CYS A 460 6.12 23.52 -6.90
CA CYS A 460 7.50 23.79 -7.28
C CYS A 460 8.08 22.57 -7.98
N ILE A 461 8.24 22.67 -9.32
CA ILE A 461 8.71 21.56 -10.17
C ILE A 461 10.21 21.60 -10.48
N SER A 462 10.95 22.60 -10.01
CA SER A 462 12.40 22.73 -10.26
C SER A 462 13.23 22.29 -9.07
N ARG A 463 14.40 21.67 -9.36
CA ARG A 463 15.38 21.24 -8.37
C ARG A 463 16.77 21.62 -8.81
N GLN A 464 17.60 22.12 -7.88
CA GLN A 464 18.97 22.56 -8.10
C GLN A 464 19.94 21.40 -7.93
N ARG A 465 19.71 20.33 -8.71
CA ARG A 465 20.49 19.08 -8.70
C ARG A 465 20.93 18.72 -10.10
N THR A 466 21.79 17.68 -10.20
CA THR A 466 22.36 17.26 -11.48
C THR A 466 21.68 16.00 -12.05
N TRP A 467 21.23 15.07 -11.16
CA TRP A 467 20.67 13.80 -11.58
C TRP A 467 19.15 13.83 -11.67
N GLY A 468 18.64 14.11 -12.85
CA GLY A 468 17.22 14.18 -13.22
C GLY A 468 17.08 14.66 -14.65
N VAL A 469 15.84 14.83 -15.09
CA VAL A 469 15.52 15.35 -16.41
C VAL A 469 15.65 16.89 -16.38
N PRO A 470 16.51 17.52 -17.22
CA PRO A 470 16.63 18.97 -17.27
C PRO A 470 15.33 19.64 -17.72
N ILE A 471 14.98 20.76 -17.10
CA ILE A 471 13.83 21.56 -17.52
C ILE A 471 14.09 22.13 -18.92
N PRO A 472 13.20 21.90 -19.92
CA PRO A 472 13.46 22.12 -21.33
C PRO A 472 13.28 23.60 -21.75
N VAL A 473 13.94 24.49 -21.03
CA VAL A 473 13.84 25.93 -21.26
C VAL A 473 15.16 26.53 -21.68
N VAL A 474 15.14 27.33 -22.71
CA VAL A 474 16.27 28.20 -23.10
C VAL A 474 15.91 29.66 -22.85
N TYR A 475 16.88 30.43 -22.42
CA TYR A 475 16.73 31.88 -22.17
C TYR A 475 17.42 32.69 -23.28
N CYS A 476 16.78 33.72 -23.70
CA CYS A 476 17.38 34.71 -24.59
C CYS A 476 18.61 35.31 -23.94
N LYS A 477 19.74 35.32 -24.62
CA LYS A 477 21.00 35.85 -24.11
C LYS A 477 20.97 37.38 -23.89
N ASP A 478 20.16 38.12 -24.70
CA ASP A 478 20.11 39.57 -24.63
C ASP A 478 19.12 40.07 -23.56
N CYS A 479 17.91 39.53 -23.52
CA CYS A 479 16.85 40.05 -22.64
C CYS A 479 16.55 39.13 -21.42
N GLY A 480 17.15 37.93 -21.35
CA GLY A 480 16.95 36.99 -20.25
C GLY A 480 15.58 36.29 -20.19
N LYS A 481 14.67 36.58 -21.13
CA LYS A 481 13.34 35.98 -21.15
C LYS A 481 13.42 34.49 -21.53
N PRO A 482 12.57 33.63 -20.93
CA PRO A 482 12.45 32.23 -21.34
C PRO A 482 11.84 32.14 -22.76
N VAL A 483 12.34 31.23 -23.55
CA VAL A 483 11.82 30.92 -24.90
C VAL A 483 11.38 29.46 -24.91
N VAL A 484 10.05 29.28 -24.89
CA VAL A 484 9.38 27.97 -24.89
C VAL A 484 8.30 28.00 -25.97
N THR A 485 8.56 27.33 -27.09
CA THR A 485 7.63 27.23 -28.23
C THR A 485 7.44 25.77 -28.63
N ASP A 486 6.47 25.48 -29.47
CA ASP A 486 6.26 24.12 -29.99
C ASP A 486 7.53 23.59 -30.69
N GLU A 487 8.26 24.45 -31.39
CA GLU A 487 9.50 24.14 -32.11
C GLU A 487 10.63 23.81 -31.12
N THR A 488 10.81 24.62 -30.06
CA THR A 488 11.84 24.34 -29.04
C THR A 488 11.56 23.08 -28.26
N ILE A 489 10.30 22.85 -27.82
CA ILE A 489 9.89 21.64 -27.11
C ILE A 489 10.12 20.41 -27.99
N LYS A 490 9.68 20.47 -29.27
CA LYS A 490 9.87 19.37 -30.19
C LYS A 490 11.36 19.07 -30.41
N ALA A 491 12.17 20.07 -30.63
CA ALA A 491 13.62 19.89 -30.87
C ALA A 491 14.33 19.26 -29.66
N ILE A 492 13.97 19.69 -28.44
CA ILE A 492 14.52 19.13 -27.20
C ILE A 492 14.01 17.70 -26.98
N SER A 493 12.71 17.44 -27.19
CA SER A 493 12.15 16.08 -27.08
C SER A 493 12.80 15.13 -28.09
N ASP A 494 12.94 15.53 -29.35
CA ASP A 494 13.59 14.72 -30.38
C ASP A 494 15.07 14.42 -30.03
N MET A 495 15.80 15.42 -29.52
CA MET A 495 17.18 15.25 -29.05
C MET A 495 17.26 14.25 -27.88
N PHE A 496 16.37 14.39 -26.89
CA PHE A 496 16.36 13.46 -25.74
C PHE A 496 15.98 12.04 -26.17
N ARG A 497 15.00 11.90 -27.07
CA ARG A 497 14.58 10.60 -27.61
C ARG A 497 15.72 9.89 -28.33
N ALA A 498 16.55 10.64 -29.05
CA ALA A 498 17.67 10.09 -29.82
C ALA A 498 18.91 9.81 -28.97
N GLU A 499 19.25 10.66 -28.01
CA GLU A 499 20.57 10.68 -27.35
C GLU A 499 20.49 10.67 -25.82
N GLY A 500 19.28 10.79 -25.23
CA GLY A 500 19.06 10.91 -23.78
C GLY A 500 19.39 12.31 -23.26
N SER A 501 19.01 12.54 -21.99
CA SER A 501 19.13 13.88 -21.35
C SER A 501 20.58 14.34 -21.09
N ASN A 502 21.59 13.47 -21.20
CA ASN A 502 22.98 13.90 -21.16
C ASN A 502 23.34 14.84 -22.31
N SER A 503 22.64 14.76 -23.46
CA SER A 503 22.80 15.67 -24.61
C SER A 503 22.54 17.14 -24.23
N TRP A 504 21.69 17.42 -23.23
CA TRP A 504 21.49 18.76 -22.70
C TRP A 504 22.76 19.40 -22.16
N TYR A 505 23.64 18.63 -21.54
CA TYR A 505 24.90 19.12 -20.97
C TYR A 505 26.02 19.15 -22.02
N LEU A 506 25.98 18.29 -23.04
CA LEU A 506 27.03 18.14 -24.04
C LEU A 506 26.91 19.09 -25.25
N LYS A 507 25.69 19.52 -25.61
CA LYS A 507 25.41 20.34 -26.79
C LYS A 507 25.12 21.79 -26.43
N ASP A 508 25.53 22.72 -27.31
CA ASP A 508 25.08 24.12 -27.24
C ASP A 508 23.66 24.30 -27.79
N PRO A 509 22.86 25.30 -27.36
CA PRO A 509 21.53 25.56 -27.92
C PRO A 509 21.49 25.66 -29.44
N LYS A 510 22.49 26.27 -30.05
CA LYS A 510 22.61 26.37 -31.50
C LYS A 510 22.68 25.03 -32.26
N ASP A 511 23.02 23.95 -31.56
CA ASP A 511 23.19 22.61 -32.17
C ASP A 511 21.86 21.86 -32.26
N PHE A 512 20.82 22.30 -31.53
CA PHE A 512 19.54 21.61 -31.49
C PHE A 512 18.32 22.55 -31.63
N ILE A 513 18.43 23.84 -31.25
CA ILE A 513 17.33 24.78 -31.47
C ILE A 513 17.29 25.18 -32.97
N PRO A 514 16.14 25.12 -33.66
CA PRO A 514 15.98 25.51 -35.04
C PRO A 514 16.44 26.98 -35.28
N ALA A 515 17.13 27.21 -36.36
CA ALA A 515 17.76 28.51 -36.64
C ALA A 515 16.73 29.68 -36.88
N ASP A 516 15.49 29.34 -37.17
CA ASP A 516 14.38 30.27 -37.33
C ASP A 516 13.72 30.69 -36.02
N VAL A 517 13.99 30.00 -34.94
CA VAL A 517 13.50 30.34 -33.60
C VAL A 517 14.22 31.61 -33.09
N LYS A 518 13.43 32.63 -32.74
CA LYS A 518 13.88 33.91 -32.21
C LYS A 518 13.10 34.32 -30.99
N CYS A 519 13.78 34.96 -30.05
CA CYS A 519 13.13 35.68 -28.97
C CYS A 519 12.29 36.83 -29.48
N GLU A 520 11.30 37.28 -28.73
CA GLU A 520 10.50 38.48 -29.02
C GLU A 520 11.37 39.74 -29.26
N CYS A 521 12.55 39.81 -28.64
CA CYS A 521 13.50 40.91 -28.88
C CYS A 521 14.32 40.78 -30.18
N GLY A 522 14.13 39.68 -30.94
CA GLY A 522 14.82 39.40 -32.20
C GLY A 522 16.13 38.59 -32.05
N CYS A 523 16.62 38.35 -30.86
CA CYS A 523 17.83 37.57 -30.59
C CYS A 523 17.61 36.10 -30.87
N SER A 524 18.66 35.42 -31.43
CA SER A 524 18.69 33.98 -31.71
C SER A 524 19.77 33.25 -30.91
N GLU A 525 20.40 33.89 -29.95
CA GLU A 525 21.37 33.29 -29.05
C GLU A 525 20.69 32.94 -27.71
N PHE A 526 20.89 31.73 -27.25
CA PHE A 526 20.22 31.19 -26.07
C PHE A 526 21.18 30.59 -25.05
N VAL A 527 20.73 30.59 -23.78
CA VAL A 527 21.39 29.91 -22.65
C VAL A 527 20.39 28.91 -22.08
N LYS A 528 20.86 27.71 -21.72
CA LYS A 528 20.02 26.63 -21.18
C LYS A 528 19.68 26.86 -19.70
N GLU A 529 18.49 26.42 -19.30
CA GLU A 529 18.14 26.23 -17.88
C GLU A 529 19.10 25.22 -17.24
N LYS A 530 19.37 25.40 -15.94
CA LYS A 530 20.30 24.56 -15.17
C LYS A 530 19.58 23.62 -14.23
N ASP A 531 18.33 23.94 -13.87
CA ASP A 531 17.55 23.14 -12.96
C ASP A 531 16.98 21.90 -13.66
N ILE A 532 16.72 20.89 -12.87
CA ILE A 532 16.05 19.63 -13.30
C ILE A 532 14.65 19.58 -12.75
N PHE A 533 13.82 18.69 -13.28
CA PHE A 533 12.48 18.43 -12.73
C PHE A 533 12.53 17.81 -11.33
N ASP A 534 11.45 18.06 -10.59
CA ASP A 534 11.07 17.27 -9.43
C ASP A 534 10.78 15.83 -9.86
N VAL A 535 11.36 14.84 -9.18
CA VAL A 535 11.15 13.42 -9.48
C VAL A 535 9.67 13.01 -9.44
N TRP A 536 8.82 13.73 -8.69
CA TRP A 536 7.37 13.52 -8.71
C TRP A 536 6.73 13.98 -10.02
N PHE A 537 7.39 14.81 -10.80
CA PHE A 537 6.99 15.14 -12.17
C PHE A 537 7.31 13.96 -13.10
N ASP A 538 8.51 13.36 -12.99
CA ASP A 538 8.90 12.15 -13.74
C ASP A 538 7.85 11.04 -13.54
N SER A 539 7.61 10.62 -12.29
CA SER A 539 6.62 9.58 -12.01
C SER A 539 5.17 10.02 -12.32
N GLY A 540 4.89 11.31 -12.18
CA GLY A 540 3.58 11.89 -12.48
C GLY A 540 3.15 11.76 -13.94
N VAL A 541 4.10 11.71 -14.89
CA VAL A 541 3.80 11.62 -16.33
C VAL A 541 3.77 10.18 -16.86
N THR A 542 3.91 9.17 -15.99
CA THR A 542 3.94 7.76 -16.40
C THR A 542 2.71 7.32 -17.20
N HIS A 543 1.55 7.91 -16.95
CA HIS A 543 0.34 7.66 -17.74
C HIS A 543 0.56 7.95 -19.23
N LYS A 544 1.30 9.01 -19.61
CA LYS A 544 1.64 9.35 -20.99
C LYS A 544 2.92 8.67 -21.44
N ALA A 545 3.98 8.74 -20.62
CA ALA A 545 5.30 8.24 -20.98
C ALA A 545 5.41 6.70 -21.02
N VAL A 546 4.48 5.99 -20.37
CA VAL A 546 4.46 4.53 -20.36
C VAL A 546 3.19 3.99 -20.98
N MET A 547 1.99 4.39 -20.49
CA MET A 547 0.76 3.76 -20.93
C MET A 547 0.43 4.13 -22.38
N GLU A 548 0.35 5.41 -22.72
CA GLU A 548 0.11 5.83 -24.11
C GLU A 548 1.24 5.43 -25.06
N GLU A 549 2.51 5.56 -24.64
CA GLU A 549 3.66 5.18 -25.46
C GLU A 549 3.62 3.69 -25.85
N ARG A 550 3.02 2.84 -25.00
CA ARG A 550 2.81 1.43 -25.25
C ARG A 550 1.45 1.10 -25.87
N GLY A 551 0.66 2.10 -26.22
CA GLY A 551 -0.63 1.93 -26.91
C GLY A 551 -1.79 1.53 -25.99
N TYR A 552 -1.69 1.75 -24.68
CA TYR A 552 -2.80 1.54 -23.76
C TYR A 552 -3.69 2.78 -23.68
N ASP A 553 -5.00 2.55 -23.64
CA ASP A 553 -5.99 3.61 -23.45
C ASP A 553 -5.99 4.12 -22.00
N LEU A 554 -6.29 5.42 -21.84
CA LEU A 554 -6.50 6.06 -20.54
C LEU A 554 -7.98 6.42 -20.35
N PRO A 555 -8.48 6.35 -19.13
CA PRO A 555 -7.80 5.92 -17.88
C PRO A 555 -7.55 4.41 -17.83
N VAL A 556 -6.43 3.99 -17.21
CA VAL A 556 -6.15 2.57 -16.92
C VAL A 556 -7.09 2.05 -15.83
N ASP A 557 -7.19 0.72 -15.67
CA ASP A 557 -8.18 0.13 -14.79
C ASP A 557 -7.86 0.32 -13.30
N LEU A 558 -6.58 0.20 -12.89
CA LEU A 558 -6.21 0.24 -11.48
C LEU A 558 -4.84 0.84 -11.21
N TYR A 559 -4.77 1.72 -10.20
CA TYR A 559 -3.56 2.07 -9.44
C TYR A 559 -3.64 1.43 -8.05
N LEU A 560 -2.53 0.85 -7.56
CA LEU A 560 -2.47 0.27 -6.22
C LEU A 560 -1.16 0.65 -5.54
N GLU A 561 -1.22 1.44 -4.46
CA GLU A 561 -0.05 1.84 -3.67
C GLU A 561 -0.41 2.03 -2.18
N GLY A 562 0.59 2.40 -1.39
CA GLY A 562 0.41 2.77 0.01
C GLY A 562 -0.33 4.09 0.22
N ALA A 563 -0.85 4.29 1.42
CA ALA A 563 -1.61 5.49 1.80
C ALA A 563 -0.78 6.80 1.79
N ASP A 564 0.55 6.72 1.74
CA ASP A 564 1.45 7.85 1.55
C ASP A 564 1.36 8.45 0.14
N GLN A 565 0.95 7.64 -0.85
CA GLN A 565 0.92 8.06 -2.25
C GLN A 565 -0.21 9.05 -2.59
N TYR A 566 -1.11 9.35 -1.66
CA TYR A 566 -2.03 10.48 -1.79
C TYR A 566 -1.32 11.84 -1.89
N ARG A 567 -0.13 11.96 -1.28
CA ARG A 567 0.79 13.12 -1.46
C ARG A 567 1.91 12.87 -2.46
N GLY A 568 1.98 11.70 -3.04
CA GLY A 568 2.98 11.28 -4.02
C GLY A 568 2.36 11.01 -5.39
N TRP A 569 2.54 9.80 -5.87
CA TRP A 569 2.23 9.38 -7.24
C TRP A 569 0.74 9.48 -7.61
N PHE A 570 -0.20 9.15 -6.69
CA PHE A 570 -1.63 9.32 -6.99
C PHE A 570 -1.95 10.78 -7.34
N GLN A 571 -1.39 11.72 -6.60
CA GLN A 571 -1.64 13.14 -6.82
C GLN A 571 -0.87 13.67 -8.02
N SER A 572 0.43 13.38 -8.17
CA SER A 572 1.22 13.90 -9.30
C SER A 572 0.70 13.37 -10.65
N SER A 573 0.32 12.08 -10.74
CA SER A 573 -0.34 11.51 -11.92
C SER A 573 -1.69 12.16 -12.20
N LEU A 574 -2.51 12.40 -11.17
CA LEU A 574 -3.80 13.10 -11.32
C LEU A 574 -3.61 14.52 -11.87
N LEU A 575 -2.69 15.28 -11.26
CA LEU A 575 -2.47 16.67 -11.64
C LEU A 575 -1.97 16.82 -13.08
N THR A 576 -1.00 16.00 -13.49
CA THR A 576 -0.46 16.04 -14.86
C THR A 576 -1.48 15.56 -15.90
N SER A 577 -2.30 14.55 -15.56
CA SER A 577 -3.37 14.07 -16.43
C SER A 577 -4.52 15.09 -16.51
N ALA A 578 -4.98 15.64 -15.41
CA ALA A 578 -6.02 16.69 -15.40
C ALA A 578 -5.56 17.93 -16.14
N ALA A 579 -4.30 18.37 -15.98
CA ALA A 579 -3.75 19.51 -16.71
C ALA A 579 -3.68 19.27 -18.22
N THR A 580 -3.34 18.06 -18.66
CA THR A 580 -3.15 17.77 -20.10
C THR A 580 -4.43 17.28 -20.78
N LYS A 581 -5.23 16.45 -20.11
CA LYS A 581 -6.41 15.76 -20.66
C LYS A 581 -7.75 16.14 -20.01
N GLY A 582 -7.73 16.73 -18.82
CA GLY A 582 -8.94 17.08 -18.05
C GLY A 582 -9.60 15.89 -17.33
N THR A 583 -8.92 14.75 -17.22
CA THR A 583 -9.43 13.53 -16.57
C THR A 583 -8.37 12.88 -15.68
N ALA A 584 -8.80 12.03 -14.74
CA ALA A 584 -7.90 11.16 -13.98
C ALA A 584 -7.26 10.11 -14.91
N PRO A 585 -6.03 9.64 -14.62
CA PRO A 585 -5.36 8.63 -15.43
C PRO A 585 -5.78 7.20 -15.07
N TYR A 586 -6.62 7.01 -14.08
CA TYR A 586 -7.06 5.73 -13.51
C TYR A 586 -8.56 5.69 -13.28
N LYS A 587 -9.18 4.50 -13.42
CA LYS A 587 -10.59 4.23 -13.11
C LYS A 587 -10.82 3.88 -11.64
N ALA A 588 -9.84 3.19 -11.05
CA ALA A 588 -9.88 2.80 -9.64
C ALA A 588 -8.52 3.01 -8.96
N VAL A 589 -8.56 3.34 -7.67
CA VAL A 589 -7.39 3.43 -6.80
C VAL A 589 -7.61 2.53 -5.60
N CYS A 590 -6.73 1.53 -5.42
CA CYS A 590 -6.71 0.66 -4.26
C CYS A 590 -5.54 1.05 -3.35
N THR A 591 -5.81 1.22 -2.06
CA THR A 591 -4.82 1.72 -1.11
C THR A 591 -4.54 0.69 -0.03
N HIS A 592 -3.27 0.43 0.25
CA HIS A 592 -2.85 -0.38 1.38
C HIS A 592 -2.27 0.47 2.52
N GLY A 593 -2.38 -0.04 3.75
CA GLY A 593 -1.76 0.54 4.93
C GLY A 593 -0.26 0.24 5.02
N TRP A 594 0.31 0.52 6.19
CA TRP A 594 1.72 0.31 6.49
C TRP A 594 1.97 -1.10 7.04
N VAL A 595 3.20 -1.57 6.89
CA VAL A 595 3.66 -2.75 7.61
C VAL A 595 4.29 -2.30 8.92
N VAL A 596 3.76 -2.81 10.03
CA VAL A 596 4.19 -2.51 11.39
C VAL A 596 4.69 -3.79 12.09
N ASP A 597 5.47 -3.64 13.15
CA ASP A 597 5.93 -4.79 13.92
C ASP A 597 4.78 -5.46 14.72
N GLY A 598 5.09 -6.54 15.44
CA GLY A 598 4.09 -7.28 16.21
C GLY A 598 3.37 -6.46 17.29
N GLU A 599 3.97 -5.35 17.74
CA GLU A 599 3.39 -4.43 18.72
C GLU A 599 2.59 -3.29 18.07
N GLY A 600 2.62 -3.17 16.74
CA GLY A 600 1.94 -2.11 15.98
C GLY A 600 2.79 -0.84 15.83
N LYS A 601 4.10 -0.91 16.02
CA LYS A 601 5.03 0.21 15.82
C LYS A 601 5.60 0.18 14.41
N THR A 602 5.84 1.37 13.85
CA THR A 602 6.53 1.51 12.57
C THR A 602 7.92 0.88 12.62
N MET A 603 8.29 0.17 11.56
CA MET A 603 9.58 -0.50 11.46
C MET A 603 10.67 0.46 10.99
N HIS A 604 11.74 0.57 11.76
CA HIS A 604 12.92 1.35 11.40
C HIS A 604 14.20 0.52 11.59
N LYS A 605 15.13 0.59 10.61
CA LYS A 605 16.43 -0.09 10.73
C LYS A 605 17.22 0.35 11.97
N SER A 606 17.07 1.62 12.37
CA SER A 606 17.73 2.17 13.56
C SER A 606 17.18 1.63 14.88
N LEU A 607 15.93 1.15 14.90
CA LEU A 607 15.29 0.56 16.08
C LEU A 607 15.51 -0.97 16.17
N GLY A 608 16.07 -1.60 15.11
CA GLY A 608 16.30 -3.03 15.06
C GLY A 608 15.01 -3.88 15.00
N ASN A 609 13.86 -3.27 14.77
CA ASN A 609 12.56 -3.94 14.64
C ASN A 609 12.17 -4.21 13.17
N GLY A 610 13.05 -3.88 12.21
CA GLY A 610 12.80 -4.13 10.80
C GLY A 610 12.93 -5.62 10.44
N VAL A 611 12.01 -6.12 9.62
CA VAL A 611 12.05 -7.47 9.05
C VAL A 611 12.43 -7.35 7.56
N ASP A 612 13.44 -8.10 7.14
CA ASP A 612 13.86 -8.16 5.73
C ASP A 612 13.02 -9.23 5.00
N PRO A 613 12.39 -8.92 3.87
CA PRO A 613 11.65 -9.91 3.08
C PRO A 613 12.47 -11.15 2.71
N ARG A 614 13.80 -11.01 2.52
CA ARG A 614 14.72 -12.11 2.21
C ARG A 614 14.83 -13.10 3.36
N GLU A 615 14.89 -12.61 4.59
CA GLU A 615 14.93 -13.50 5.77
C GLU A 615 13.69 -14.39 5.83
N ILE A 616 12.51 -13.85 5.45
CA ILE A 616 11.27 -14.62 5.42
C ILE A 616 11.31 -15.64 4.28
N THR A 617 11.71 -15.23 3.07
CA THR A 617 11.76 -16.16 1.93
C THR A 617 12.80 -17.26 2.11
N ASP A 618 13.92 -16.98 2.79
CA ASP A 618 14.99 -17.94 3.06
C ASP A 618 14.63 -18.91 4.20
N GLN A 619 13.81 -18.47 5.15
CA GLN A 619 13.41 -19.30 6.30
C GLN A 619 12.10 -20.06 6.05
N TYR A 620 11.10 -19.43 5.44
CA TYR A 620 9.74 -19.96 5.30
C TYR A 620 9.33 -20.21 3.84
N GLY A 621 9.94 -19.53 2.89
CA GLY A 621 9.55 -19.51 1.48
C GLY A 621 8.66 -18.32 1.12
N ALA A 622 8.58 -18.03 -0.19
CA ALA A 622 7.78 -16.93 -0.72
C ALA A 622 6.28 -17.17 -0.55
N ASP A 623 5.79 -18.39 -0.69
CA ASP A 623 4.36 -18.70 -0.48
C ASP A 623 3.88 -18.33 0.94
N ILE A 624 4.72 -18.44 1.97
CA ILE A 624 4.34 -18.03 3.34
C ILE A 624 4.27 -16.50 3.45
N LEU A 625 5.17 -15.76 2.80
CA LEU A 625 5.10 -14.32 2.73
C LEU A 625 3.86 -13.86 1.96
N ARG A 626 3.57 -14.49 0.81
CA ARG A 626 2.37 -14.23 0.01
C ARG A 626 1.09 -14.54 0.80
N LEU A 627 1.09 -15.62 1.57
CA LEU A 627 -0.01 -15.97 2.47
C LEU A 627 -0.19 -14.92 3.56
N TRP A 628 0.90 -14.37 4.12
CA TRP A 628 0.83 -13.28 5.09
C TRP A 628 0.17 -12.05 4.49
N VAL A 629 0.58 -11.63 3.29
CA VAL A 629 -0.03 -10.51 2.56
C VAL A 629 -1.52 -10.70 2.37
N ALA A 630 -1.94 -11.89 1.95
CA ALA A 630 -3.33 -12.19 1.63
C ALA A 630 -4.21 -12.59 2.84
N SER A 631 -3.63 -12.77 4.04
CA SER A 631 -4.39 -13.24 5.21
C SER A 631 -4.92 -12.14 6.11
N SER A 632 -4.52 -10.89 5.87
CA SER A 632 -4.93 -9.72 6.65
C SER A 632 -5.71 -8.75 5.78
N ASP A 633 -6.54 -7.93 6.40
CA ASP A 633 -7.12 -6.77 5.73
C ASP A 633 -6.02 -5.71 5.56
N TYR A 634 -5.48 -5.63 4.37
CA TYR A 634 -4.37 -4.76 4.03
C TYR A 634 -4.76 -3.29 3.80
N HIS A 635 -6.05 -2.97 3.79
CA HIS A 635 -6.52 -1.59 3.72
C HIS A 635 -6.20 -0.79 5.00
N ALA A 636 -5.90 -1.51 6.09
CA ALA A 636 -5.34 -0.97 7.33
C ALA A 636 -3.88 -1.39 7.51
N ASP A 637 -3.24 -0.88 8.58
CA ASP A 637 -1.87 -1.28 8.93
C ASP A 637 -1.80 -2.75 9.30
N ILE A 638 -0.87 -3.49 8.71
CA ILE A 638 -0.71 -4.93 8.94
C ILE A 638 0.53 -5.24 9.76
N ARG A 639 0.33 -6.14 10.72
CA ARG A 639 1.40 -6.57 11.63
C ARG A 639 2.18 -7.74 11.06
N ILE A 640 3.48 -7.76 11.34
CA ILE A 640 4.34 -8.90 11.07
C ILE A 640 5.16 -9.25 12.30
N SER A 641 5.22 -10.55 12.61
CA SER A 641 6.07 -11.11 13.65
C SER A 641 6.37 -12.58 13.35
N LYS A 642 7.35 -13.16 14.05
CA LYS A 642 7.68 -14.59 13.92
C LYS A 642 6.52 -15.50 14.33
N GLU A 643 5.73 -15.09 15.33
CA GLU A 643 4.55 -15.81 15.80
C GLU A 643 3.46 -15.85 14.73
N ILE A 644 3.19 -14.70 14.06
CA ILE A 644 2.24 -14.63 12.95
C ILE A 644 2.69 -15.54 11.80
N LEU A 645 3.96 -15.48 11.40
CA LEU A 645 4.49 -16.34 10.33
C LEU A 645 4.41 -17.83 10.68
N LYS A 646 4.61 -18.19 11.96
CA LYS A 646 4.44 -19.56 12.44
C LYS A 646 2.99 -20.03 12.34
N GLN A 647 2.02 -19.20 12.76
CA GLN A 647 0.59 -19.51 12.64
C GLN A 647 0.18 -19.69 11.18
N LEU A 648 0.67 -18.82 10.30
CA LEU A 648 0.40 -18.94 8.86
C LEU A 648 1.04 -20.19 8.26
N SER A 649 2.21 -20.59 8.73
CA SER A 649 2.82 -21.87 8.33
C SER A 649 1.96 -23.07 8.73
N ASP A 650 1.23 -23.00 9.84
CA ASP A 650 0.30 -24.06 10.24
C ASP A 650 -0.98 -24.03 9.39
N THR A 651 -1.51 -22.85 9.05
CA THR A 651 -2.59 -22.68 8.07
C THR A 651 -2.22 -23.28 6.71
N TYR A 652 -1.04 -22.94 6.20
CA TYR A 652 -0.47 -23.51 4.99
C TYR A 652 -0.43 -25.04 5.00
N LYS A 653 0.09 -25.63 6.10
CA LYS A 653 0.18 -27.09 6.25
C LYS A 653 -1.18 -27.77 6.15
N LYS A 654 -2.23 -27.17 6.71
CA LYS A 654 -3.59 -27.74 6.65
C LYS A 654 -4.12 -27.79 5.23
N ILE A 655 -3.99 -26.70 4.46
CA ILE A 655 -4.37 -26.66 3.04
C ILE A 655 -3.58 -27.72 2.26
N ARG A 656 -2.25 -27.73 2.43
CA ARG A 656 -1.38 -28.70 1.77
C ARG A 656 -1.70 -30.15 2.11
N ASN A 657 -2.03 -30.45 3.37
CA ASN A 657 -2.39 -31.81 3.81
C ASN A 657 -3.70 -32.29 3.19
N THR A 658 -4.69 -31.40 3.04
CA THR A 658 -5.94 -31.71 2.33
C THR A 658 -5.65 -32.05 0.87
N ALA A 659 -4.86 -31.23 0.18
CA ALA A 659 -4.45 -31.52 -1.19
C ALA A 659 -3.70 -32.85 -1.31
N ARG A 660 -2.75 -33.11 -0.38
CA ARG A 660 -2.00 -34.37 -0.38
C ARG A 660 -2.87 -35.61 -0.17
N PHE A 661 -3.86 -35.52 0.72
CA PHE A 661 -4.81 -36.62 0.93
C PHE A 661 -5.58 -36.92 -0.36
N ILE A 662 -6.06 -35.89 -1.03
CA ILE A 662 -6.81 -36.01 -2.29
C ILE A 662 -5.91 -36.60 -3.38
N LEU A 663 -4.71 -36.03 -3.58
CA LEU A 663 -3.74 -36.55 -4.55
C LEU A 663 -3.39 -38.02 -4.32
N GLY A 664 -3.32 -38.46 -3.06
CA GLY A 664 -3.07 -39.86 -2.73
C GLY A 664 -4.18 -40.81 -3.20
N ASN A 665 -5.38 -40.30 -3.42
CA ASN A 665 -6.54 -41.05 -3.90
C ASN A 665 -6.86 -40.84 -5.38
N LEU A 666 -6.14 -39.95 -6.08
CA LEU A 666 -6.34 -39.62 -7.50
C LEU A 666 -5.13 -39.97 -8.40
N GLY A 667 -3.95 -40.22 -7.82
CA GLY A 667 -2.73 -40.45 -8.58
C GLY A 667 -2.75 -41.73 -9.43
N ASP A 668 -1.78 -41.87 -10.31
CA ASP A 668 -1.65 -42.96 -11.29
C ASP A 668 -1.78 -44.37 -10.66
N SER A 669 -1.28 -44.51 -9.41
CA SER A 669 -1.40 -45.77 -8.66
C SER A 669 -2.82 -46.18 -8.30
N THR A 670 -3.80 -45.29 -8.51
CA THR A 670 -5.23 -45.52 -8.20
C THR A 670 -6.03 -45.93 -9.41
N GLY A 671 -5.43 -45.90 -10.62
CA GLY A 671 -6.09 -46.14 -11.90
C GLY A 671 -7.26 -45.22 -12.20
N PHE A 672 -7.34 -44.01 -11.59
CA PHE A 672 -8.37 -43.01 -11.87
C PHE A 672 -7.98 -42.19 -13.09
N SER A 673 -8.90 -42.11 -14.07
CA SER A 673 -8.76 -41.28 -15.26
C SER A 673 -9.91 -40.26 -15.36
N VAL A 674 -9.55 -38.99 -15.53
CA VAL A 674 -10.54 -37.91 -15.70
C VAL A 674 -11.39 -38.12 -16.98
N GLU A 675 -10.84 -38.74 -18.01
CA GLU A 675 -11.58 -39.02 -19.27
C GLU A 675 -12.59 -40.12 -19.12
N ASN A 676 -12.28 -41.15 -18.31
CA ASN A 676 -13.05 -42.39 -18.34
C ASN A 676 -13.82 -42.69 -17.03
N ASP A 677 -13.44 -42.08 -15.92
CA ASP A 677 -13.93 -42.48 -14.59
C ASP A 677 -14.78 -41.37 -13.90
N ILE A 678 -15.03 -40.25 -14.58
CA ILE A 678 -15.91 -39.19 -14.04
C ILE A 678 -17.33 -39.73 -13.96
N VAL A 679 -17.94 -39.67 -12.79
CA VAL A 679 -19.32 -40.12 -12.49
C VAL A 679 -20.24 -38.91 -12.57
N ASP A 680 -21.39 -39.13 -13.28
CA ASP A 680 -22.45 -38.11 -13.34
C ASP A 680 -22.98 -37.77 -11.93
N VAL A 681 -23.29 -36.49 -11.69
CA VAL A 681 -23.84 -36.03 -10.40
C VAL A 681 -25.12 -36.76 -9.99
N LYS A 682 -25.96 -37.12 -10.96
CA LYS A 682 -27.20 -37.91 -10.71
C LYS A 682 -26.93 -39.24 -10.03
N ASP A 683 -25.81 -39.90 -10.35
CA ASP A 683 -25.41 -41.24 -9.88
C ASP A 683 -24.57 -41.20 -8.61
N MET A 684 -24.32 -39.99 -8.08
CA MET A 684 -23.55 -39.76 -6.85
C MET A 684 -24.43 -39.91 -5.60
N HIS A 685 -23.79 -40.27 -4.49
CA HIS A 685 -24.43 -40.25 -3.18
C HIS A 685 -24.76 -38.82 -2.73
N GLU A 686 -25.72 -38.66 -1.85
CA GLU A 686 -26.11 -37.37 -1.32
C GLU A 686 -24.95 -36.61 -0.66
N ILE A 687 -24.07 -37.32 0.04
CA ILE A 687 -22.89 -36.71 0.66
C ILE A 687 -21.90 -36.14 -0.36
N ASP A 688 -21.82 -36.76 -1.53
CA ASP A 688 -21.02 -36.28 -2.65
C ASP A 688 -21.64 -35.00 -3.23
N LYS A 689 -22.96 -34.95 -3.40
CA LYS A 689 -23.70 -33.74 -3.80
C LYS A 689 -23.56 -32.63 -2.77
N TRP A 690 -23.60 -32.93 -1.47
CA TRP A 690 -23.35 -31.97 -0.39
C TRP A 690 -21.97 -31.36 -0.52
N ALA A 691 -20.93 -32.15 -0.76
CA ALA A 691 -19.56 -31.64 -0.91
C ALA A 691 -19.43 -30.70 -2.12
N LEU A 692 -20.11 -31.01 -3.23
CA LEU A 692 -20.14 -30.15 -4.41
C LEU A 692 -20.95 -28.88 -4.19
N VAL A 693 -22.03 -28.89 -3.41
CA VAL A 693 -22.76 -27.67 -3.00
C VAL A 693 -21.86 -26.76 -2.17
N LYS A 694 -21.11 -27.33 -1.22
CA LYS A 694 -20.11 -26.57 -0.44
C LYS A 694 -18.98 -25.99 -1.30
N LEU A 695 -18.53 -26.76 -2.30
CA LEU A 695 -17.54 -26.30 -3.26
C LEU A 695 -18.06 -25.12 -4.11
N ASN A 696 -19.28 -25.19 -4.60
CA ASN A 696 -19.91 -24.12 -5.36
C ASN A 696 -20.04 -22.83 -4.54
N ALA A 697 -20.42 -22.94 -3.28
CA ALA A 697 -20.47 -21.80 -2.37
C ALA A 697 -19.06 -21.19 -2.13
N LEU A 698 -18.01 -22.02 -2.03
CA LEU A 698 -16.63 -21.57 -1.94
C LEU A 698 -16.19 -20.81 -3.19
N ILE A 699 -16.51 -21.35 -4.41
CA ILE A 699 -16.17 -20.72 -5.69
C ILE A 699 -16.78 -19.32 -5.77
N ASP A 700 -18.09 -19.21 -5.53
CA ASP A 700 -18.80 -17.93 -5.57
C ASP A 700 -18.19 -16.93 -4.57
N LYS A 701 -17.95 -17.37 -3.34
CA LYS A 701 -17.40 -16.52 -2.29
C LYS A 701 -15.96 -16.03 -2.60
N CYS A 702 -15.13 -16.93 -3.13
CA CYS A 702 -13.75 -16.56 -3.48
C CYS A 702 -13.70 -15.63 -4.69
N LYS A 703 -14.49 -15.87 -5.75
CA LYS A 703 -14.53 -14.99 -6.92
C LYS A 703 -15.03 -13.59 -6.53
N ALA A 704 -16.10 -13.49 -5.75
CA ALA A 704 -16.61 -12.21 -5.24
C ALA A 704 -15.56 -11.46 -4.39
N ALA A 705 -14.84 -12.18 -3.52
CA ALA A 705 -13.79 -11.59 -2.69
C ALA A 705 -12.58 -11.11 -3.50
N TYR A 706 -12.18 -11.84 -4.53
CA TYR A 706 -11.14 -11.37 -5.45
C TYR A 706 -11.55 -10.11 -6.22
N ASP A 707 -12.80 -10.05 -6.69
CA ASP A 707 -13.31 -8.89 -7.43
C ASP A 707 -13.44 -7.65 -6.52
N ALA A 708 -13.68 -7.85 -5.21
CA ALA A 708 -13.68 -6.81 -4.19
C ALA A 708 -12.27 -6.48 -3.66
N PHE A 709 -11.25 -7.18 -4.08
CA PHE A 709 -9.88 -7.11 -3.54
C PHE A 709 -9.74 -7.51 -2.06
N ASP A 710 -10.68 -8.30 -1.52
CA ASP A 710 -10.72 -8.80 -0.14
C ASP A 710 -10.01 -10.16 0.00
N PHE A 711 -8.69 -10.20 -0.23
CA PHE A 711 -7.95 -11.47 -0.32
C PHE A 711 -7.95 -12.28 0.98
N HIS A 712 -8.11 -11.63 2.13
CA HIS A 712 -8.23 -12.32 3.42
C HIS A 712 -9.47 -13.22 3.48
N ILE A 713 -10.57 -12.83 2.83
CA ILE A 713 -11.78 -13.66 2.72
C ILE A 713 -11.49 -14.91 1.90
N VAL A 714 -10.71 -14.81 0.83
CA VAL A 714 -10.30 -15.95 0.00
C VAL A 714 -9.53 -16.96 0.83
N VAL A 715 -8.47 -16.50 1.52
CA VAL A 715 -7.61 -17.37 2.32
C VAL A 715 -8.39 -18.06 3.44
N HIS A 716 -9.20 -17.31 4.20
CA HIS A 716 -9.99 -17.85 5.29
C HIS A 716 -11.06 -18.83 4.81
N SER A 717 -11.71 -18.54 3.68
CA SER A 717 -12.75 -19.42 3.13
C SER A 717 -12.14 -20.74 2.67
N ILE A 718 -11.02 -20.72 1.95
CA ILE A 718 -10.33 -21.94 1.50
C ILE A 718 -9.81 -22.73 2.70
N HIS A 719 -9.19 -22.07 3.70
CA HIS A 719 -8.74 -22.74 4.90
C HIS A 719 -9.88 -23.43 5.64
N ASN A 720 -10.99 -22.74 5.88
CA ASN A 720 -12.15 -23.29 6.57
C ASN A 720 -12.77 -24.45 5.79
N PHE A 721 -12.91 -24.32 4.49
CA PHE A 721 -13.38 -25.40 3.62
C PHE A 721 -12.48 -26.62 3.71
N CYS A 722 -11.16 -26.45 3.61
CA CYS A 722 -10.19 -27.56 3.72
C CYS A 722 -10.22 -28.26 5.07
N VAL A 723 -10.34 -27.50 6.17
CA VAL A 723 -10.29 -28.06 7.53
C VAL A 723 -11.64 -28.57 7.96
N THR A 724 -12.68 -27.76 7.86
CA THR A 724 -13.98 -28.03 8.45
C THR A 724 -14.82 -28.92 7.56
N ASP A 725 -15.05 -28.49 6.32
CA ASP A 725 -15.95 -29.22 5.44
C ASP A 725 -15.26 -30.47 4.84
N MET A 726 -13.97 -30.37 4.51
CA MET A 726 -13.27 -31.49 3.86
C MET A 726 -12.61 -32.41 4.87
N SER A 727 -11.56 -31.97 5.59
CA SER A 727 -10.77 -32.89 6.42
C SER A 727 -11.55 -33.48 7.59
N ASN A 728 -12.37 -32.68 8.28
CA ASN A 728 -13.13 -33.10 9.45
C ASN A 728 -14.49 -33.73 9.10
N PHE A 729 -14.98 -33.58 7.88
CA PHE A 729 -16.27 -34.10 7.48
C PHE A 729 -16.15 -35.00 6.25
N TYR A 730 -16.17 -34.47 5.04
CA TYR A 730 -16.32 -35.27 3.81
C TYR A 730 -15.22 -36.34 3.65
N LEU A 731 -13.95 -35.91 3.66
CA LEU A 731 -12.81 -36.80 3.43
C LEU A 731 -12.65 -37.85 4.52
N ASP A 732 -13.09 -37.55 5.74
CA ASP A 732 -13.08 -38.53 6.84
C ASP A 732 -14.15 -39.62 6.63
N ILE A 733 -15.35 -39.21 6.23
CA ILE A 733 -16.49 -40.11 6.03
C ILE A 733 -16.25 -41.05 4.84
N VAL A 734 -15.70 -40.56 3.74
CA VAL A 734 -15.54 -41.34 2.51
C VAL A 734 -14.36 -42.32 2.52
N LYS A 735 -13.53 -42.34 3.59
CA LYS A 735 -12.39 -43.26 3.69
C LYS A 735 -12.78 -44.71 3.50
N ASP A 736 -13.89 -45.17 4.10
CA ASP A 736 -14.36 -46.52 3.96
C ASP A 736 -14.69 -46.88 2.51
N ARG A 737 -15.37 -45.98 1.79
CA ARG A 737 -15.63 -46.13 0.36
C ARG A 737 -14.33 -46.14 -0.46
N LEU A 738 -13.40 -45.27 -0.18
CA LEU A 738 -12.14 -45.16 -0.91
C LEU A 738 -11.26 -46.39 -0.74
N TYR A 739 -11.22 -46.97 0.47
CA TYR A 739 -10.25 -48.01 0.83
C TYR A 739 -10.83 -49.41 0.75
N CYS A 740 -12.11 -49.59 1.10
CA CYS A 740 -12.75 -50.90 1.28
C CYS A 740 -13.61 -51.37 0.12
N THR A 741 -13.95 -50.53 -0.87
CA THR A 741 -14.70 -50.95 -2.06
C THR A 741 -13.77 -51.34 -3.23
N GLY A 742 -14.32 -52.01 -4.23
CA GLY A 742 -13.57 -52.43 -5.41
C GLY A 742 -12.91 -51.23 -6.13
N GLU A 743 -11.73 -51.46 -6.70
CA GLU A 743 -10.94 -50.41 -7.34
C GLU A 743 -11.76 -49.61 -8.38
N LYS A 744 -12.56 -50.28 -9.22
CA LYS A 744 -13.37 -49.67 -10.27
C LYS A 744 -14.86 -49.54 -9.91
N SER A 745 -15.21 -49.67 -8.64
CA SER A 745 -16.60 -49.55 -8.21
C SER A 745 -17.12 -48.11 -8.46
N LEU A 746 -18.40 -48.03 -8.87
CA LEU A 746 -19.06 -46.71 -9.05
C LEU A 746 -19.00 -45.88 -7.77
N ASP A 747 -19.13 -46.52 -6.62
CA ASP A 747 -19.10 -45.90 -5.30
C ASP A 747 -17.74 -45.20 -5.00
N ARG A 748 -16.64 -45.88 -5.34
CA ARG A 748 -15.28 -45.29 -5.22
C ARG A 748 -15.05 -44.22 -6.26
N ARG A 749 -15.42 -44.45 -7.52
CA ARG A 749 -15.25 -43.47 -8.61
C ARG A 749 -16.06 -42.20 -8.37
N ALA A 750 -17.27 -42.28 -7.80
CA ALA A 750 -18.04 -41.11 -7.41
C ALA A 750 -17.28 -40.25 -6.38
N ALA A 751 -16.73 -40.85 -5.32
CA ALA A 751 -15.92 -40.10 -4.35
C ALA A 751 -14.64 -39.50 -4.98
N GLN A 752 -13.95 -40.24 -5.85
CA GLN A 752 -12.78 -39.75 -6.58
C GLN A 752 -13.13 -38.58 -7.52
N THR A 753 -14.26 -38.62 -8.20
CA THR A 753 -14.76 -37.54 -9.04
C THR A 753 -14.94 -36.23 -8.23
N VAL A 754 -15.62 -36.35 -7.08
CA VAL A 754 -15.79 -35.17 -6.18
C VAL A 754 -14.45 -34.65 -5.71
N MET A 755 -13.54 -35.53 -5.31
CA MET A 755 -12.18 -35.14 -4.89
C MET A 755 -11.41 -34.45 -6.02
N TYR A 756 -11.55 -34.91 -7.26
CA TYR A 756 -10.97 -34.25 -8.43
C TYR A 756 -11.51 -32.83 -8.61
N TYR A 757 -12.83 -32.65 -8.58
CA TYR A 757 -13.44 -31.33 -8.68
C TYR A 757 -12.99 -30.39 -7.55
N ILE A 758 -12.95 -30.89 -6.32
CA ILE A 758 -12.46 -30.12 -5.15
C ILE A 758 -11.02 -29.70 -5.35
N LEU A 759 -10.13 -30.62 -5.72
CA LEU A 759 -8.70 -30.32 -5.87
C LEU A 759 -8.46 -29.34 -7.00
N SER A 760 -9.09 -29.54 -8.16
CA SER A 760 -9.00 -28.64 -9.31
C SER A 760 -9.47 -27.23 -8.96
N ALA A 761 -10.63 -27.10 -8.29
CA ALA A 761 -11.17 -25.79 -7.92
C ALA A 761 -10.34 -25.10 -6.84
N VAL A 762 -10.01 -25.80 -5.74
CA VAL A 762 -9.21 -25.22 -4.63
C VAL A 762 -7.83 -24.81 -5.11
N SER A 763 -7.19 -25.61 -5.96
CA SER A 763 -5.86 -25.27 -6.50
C SER A 763 -5.92 -24.01 -7.37
N ARG A 764 -6.92 -23.87 -8.24
CA ARG A 764 -7.11 -22.67 -9.06
C ARG A 764 -7.49 -21.45 -8.23
N LEU A 765 -8.36 -21.59 -7.23
CA LEU A 765 -8.76 -20.50 -6.34
C LEU A 765 -7.61 -19.96 -5.49
N ILE A 766 -6.70 -20.81 -5.03
CA ILE A 766 -5.58 -20.40 -4.18
C ILE A 766 -4.34 -19.99 -5.00
N ALA A 767 -4.29 -20.29 -6.30
CA ALA A 767 -3.14 -20.09 -7.17
C ALA A 767 -2.61 -18.63 -7.17
N PRO A 768 -3.46 -17.58 -7.20
CA PRO A 768 -2.97 -16.22 -7.11
C PRO A 768 -2.20 -15.93 -5.81
N VAL A 769 -2.51 -16.61 -4.71
CA VAL A 769 -1.90 -16.42 -3.38
C VAL A 769 -0.73 -17.37 -3.15
N LEU A 770 -0.98 -18.70 -3.16
CA LEU A 770 0.03 -19.75 -2.96
C LEU A 770 0.51 -20.28 -4.32
N SER A 771 1.15 -19.40 -5.08
CA SER A 771 1.45 -19.65 -6.48
C SER A 771 2.35 -20.87 -6.72
N PHE A 772 3.38 -21.04 -5.88
CA PHE A 772 4.30 -22.17 -6.00
C PHE A 772 3.67 -23.48 -5.55
N THR A 773 2.89 -23.46 -4.49
CA THR A 773 2.22 -24.66 -3.98
C THR A 773 1.10 -25.09 -4.93
N ALA A 774 0.34 -24.17 -5.51
CA ALA A 774 -0.68 -24.49 -6.50
C ALA A 774 -0.07 -25.12 -7.77
N GLU A 775 1.07 -24.58 -8.22
CA GLU A 775 1.83 -25.15 -9.33
C GLU A 775 2.34 -26.58 -9.02
N GLU A 776 2.83 -26.80 -7.79
CA GLU A 776 3.24 -28.14 -7.37
C GLU A 776 2.05 -29.11 -7.34
N ILE A 777 0.87 -28.71 -6.81
CA ILE A 777 -0.35 -29.52 -6.82
C ILE A 777 -0.75 -29.83 -8.25
N TRP A 778 -0.74 -28.84 -9.13
CA TRP A 778 -1.10 -28.99 -10.55
C TRP A 778 -0.26 -30.06 -11.23
N LYS A 779 1.04 -30.07 -10.98
CA LYS A 779 1.96 -31.06 -11.55
C LYS A 779 1.64 -32.51 -11.18
N TYR A 780 1.01 -32.77 -10.03
CA TYR A 780 0.75 -34.11 -9.51
C TYR A 780 -0.71 -34.55 -9.64
N MET A 781 -1.62 -33.68 -10.08
CA MET A 781 -3.01 -34.07 -10.23
C MET A 781 -3.31 -34.58 -11.63
N PRO A 782 -4.35 -35.44 -11.80
CA PRO A 782 -4.83 -35.82 -13.11
C PRO A 782 -5.51 -34.61 -13.79
N HIS A 783 -5.42 -34.53 -15.12
CA HIS A 783 -5.91 -33.41 -15.92
C HIS A 783 -7.03 -33.84 -16.87
N ALA A 784 -7.98 -32.94 -17.12
CA ALA A 784 -8.92 -33.04 -18.23
C ALA A 784 -8.22 -32.66 -19.55
N ALA A 785 -8.73 -33.12 -20.67
CA ALA A 785 -8.21 -32.81 -22.01
C ALA A 785 -8.24 -31.29 -22.32
N SER A 786 -9.10 -30.54 -21.64
CA SER A 786 -9.22 -29.09 -21.75
C SER A 786 -8.17 -28.31 -20.93
N ASP A 787 -7.51 -28.98 -19.99
CA ASP A 787 -6.55 -28.32 -19.10
C ASP A 787 -5.22 -28.04 -19.80
N ASP A 788 -4.67 -26.85 -19.57
CA ASP A 788 -3.31 -26.55 -19.96
C ASP A 788 -2.35 -27.06 -18.88
N THR A 789 -1.68 -28.18 -19.18
CA THR A 789 -0.81 -28.86 -18.21
C THR A 789 0.51 -28.18 -17.94
N ARG A 790 0.87 -27.15 -18.73
CA ARG A 790 2.13 -26.41 -18.58
C ARG A 790 2.21 -25.60 -17.28
N SER A 791 1.07 -25.01 -16.88
CA SER A 791 0.96 -24.27 -15.64
C SER A 791 -0.50 -24.11 -15.22
N ILE A 792 -0.77 -24.12 -13.91
CA ILE A 792 -2.10 -23.85 -13.36
C ILE A 792 -2.58 -22.44 -13.75
N MET A 793 -1.66 -21.48 -13.86
CA MET A 793 -1.96 -20.08 -14.19
C MET A 793 -2.44 -19.88 -15.64
N MET A 794 -2.29 -20.89 -16.47
CA MET A 794 -2.81 -20.89 -17.83
C MET A 794 -4.23 -21.41 -17.92
N ASN A 795 -4.87 -21.69 -16.79
CA ASN A 795 -6.24 -22.18 -16.73
C ASN A 795 -7.16 -21.13 -16.11
N ASP A 796 -8.41 -21.12 -16.57
CA ASP A 796 -9.40 -20.17 -16.07
C ASP A 796 -9.82 -20.54 -14.63
N MET A 797 -10.34 -19.57 -13.88
CA MET A 797 -10.93 -19.77 -12.56
C MET A 797 -12.03 -20.84 -12.64
N PRO A 798 -12.23 -21.64 -11.58
CA PRO A 798 -13.20 -22.72 -11.63
C PRO A 798 -14.62 -22.18 -11.77
N GLU A 799 -15.42 -22.92 -12.56
CA GLU A 799 -16.85 -22.71 -12.66
C GLU A 799 -17.60 -23.65 -11.72
N LYS A 800 -18.83 -23.26 -11.39
CA LYS A 800 -19.70 -24.09 -10.54
C LYS A 800 -20.09 -25.38 -11.27
N ILE A 801 -20.23 -26.44 -10.50
CA ILE A 801 -20.69 -27.73 -10.97
C ILE A 801 -22.21 -27.72 -10.86
N ASP A 802 -22.88 -28.19 -11.90
CA ASP A 802 -24.34 -28.30 -11.86
C ASP A 802 -24.78 -29.42 -10.89
N VAL A 803 -25.27 -29.01 -9.73
CA VAL A 803 -25.79 -29.90 -8.68
C VAL A 803 -27.24 -29.51 -8.44
N ASN A 804 -28.15 -30.26 -9.05
CA ASN A 804 -29.58 -29.99 -8.86
C ASN A 804 -30.06 -30.56 -7.52
N VAL A 805 -30.15 -29.68 -6.48
CA VAL A 805 -30.65 -29.97 -5.14
C VAL A 805 -31.68 -28.92 -4.72
N ASP A 806 -32.64 -29.34 -3.91
CA ASP A 806 -33.70 -28.50 -3.40
C ASP A 806 -33.39 -27.98 -1.97
N GLU A 807 -34.25 -27.15 -1.44
CA GLU A 807 -34.15 -26.61 -0.07
C GLU A 807 -34.23 -27.72 1.00
N ALA A 808 -35.06 -28.73 0.76
CA ALA A 808 -35.22 -29.86 1.66
C ALA A 808 -33.91 -30.67 1.79
N PHE A 809 -33.14 -30.81 0.70
CA PHE A 809 -31.81 -31.41 0.73
C PHE A 809 -30.86 -30.57 1.61
N THR A 810 -30.90 -29.26 1.49
CA THR A 810 -30.02 -28.36 2.25
C THR A 810 -30.36 -28.43 3.75
N GLU A 811 -31.62 -28.37 4.11
CA GLU A 811 -32.08 -28.53 5.49
C GLU A 811 -31.71 -29.90 6.09
N LYS A 812 -31.89 -30.99 5.32
CA LYS A 812 -31.48 -32.33 5.72
C LYS A 812 -29.99 -32.39 6.08
N TRP A 813 -29.17 -31.92 5.19
CA TRP A 813 -27.72 -31.99 5.38
C TRP A 813 -27.19 -31.04 6.44
N ASN A 814 -27.83 -29.90 6.67
CA ASN A 814 -27.54 -29.02 7.81
C ASN A 814 -27.86 -29.73 9.12
N MET A 815 -28.98 -30.44 9.21
CA MET A 815 -29.34 -31.23 10.37
C MET A 815 -28.34 -32.37 10.61
N ILE A 816 -27.97 -33.12 9.56
CA ILE A 816 -27.00 -34.20 9.65
C ILE A 816 -25.63 -33.70 10.14
N TYR A 817 -25.20 -32.53 9.65
CA TYR A 817 -23.96 -31.90 10.06
C TYR A 817 -23.97 -31.53 11.56
N GLN A 818 -25.07 -30.96 12.05
CA GLN A 818 -25.28 -30.65 13.46
C GLN A 818 -25.27 -31.92 14.35
N LEU A 819 -26.00 -32.94 13.92
CA LEU A 819 -26.00 -34.25 14.60
C LEU A 819 -24.60 -34.84 14.71
N ARG A 820 -23.80 -34.82 13.64
CA ARG A 820 -22.42 -35.29 13.68
C ARG A 820 -21.57 -34.49 14.66
N SER A 821 -21.76 -33.17 14.70
CA SER A 821 -21.02 -32.35 15.66
C SER A 821 -21.25 -32.75 17.11
N ASP A 822 -22.51 -32.97 17.48
CA ASP A 822 -22.89 -33.42 18.83
C ASP A 822 -22.37 -34.82 19.12
N VAL A 823 -22.56 -35.75 18.20
CA VAL A 823 -22.12 -37.14 18.35
C VAL A 823 -20.60 -37.25 18.43
N THR A 824 -19.87 -36.41 17.67
CA THR A 824 -18.40 -36.39 17.74
C THR A 824 -17.93 -36.04 19.16
N LYS A 825 -18.56 -35.07 19.83
CA LYS A 825 -18.25 -34.70 21.22
C LYS A 825 -18.51 -35.87 22.18
N ALA A 826 -19.64 -36.55 22.01
CA ALA A 826 -19.99 -37.74 22.85
C ALA A 826 -18.98 -38.86 22.65
N LEU A 827 -18.56 -39.14 21.41
CA LEU A 827 -17.55 -40.15 21.09
C LEU A 827 -16.18 -39.77 21.66
N GLU A 828 -15.77 -38.51 21.59
CA GLU A 828 -14.53 -37.99 22.18
C GLU A 828 -14.52 -38.13 23.70
N ALA A 829 -15.62 -37.80 24.37
CA ALA A 829 -15.76 -37.98 25.82
C ALA A 829 -15.60 -39.45 26.21
N LYS A 830 -16.26 -40.39 25.50
CA LYS A 830 -16.15 -41.84 25.77
C LYS A 830 -14.78 -42.38 25.41
N ARG A 831 -14.07 -41.77 24.47
CA ARG A 831 -12.68 -42.11 24.17
C ARG A 831 -11.72 -41.65 25.29
N ALA A 832 -11.95 -40.42 25.82
CA ALA A 832 -11.19 -39.93 26.96
C ALA A 832 -11.36 -40.80 28.21
N GLU A 833 -12.58 -41.35 28.44
CA GLU A 833 -12.90 -42.31 29.48
C GLU A 833 -12.28 -43.72 29.20
N LYS A 834 -11.69 -43.95 28.04
CA LYS A 834 -11.21 -45.27 27.57
C LYS A 834 -12.33 -46.33 27.47
N PHE A 835 -13.56 -45.91 27.36
CA PHE A 835 -14.69 -46.83 27.15
C PHE A 835 -14.64 -47.40 25.72
N ILE A 836 -14.24 -46.61 24.73
CA ILE A 836 -13.97 -47.01 23.35
C ILE A 836 -12.53 -46.58 22.97
N GLY A 837 -11.87 -47.30 22.10
CA GLY A 837 -10.59 -46.92 21.50
C GLY A 837 -10.76 -46.19 20.16
N ALA A 838 -11.69 -46.68 19.34
CA ALA A 838 -12.03 -46.09 18.02
C ALA A 838 -13.55 -45.89 17.90
N SER A 839 -13.98 -44.91 17.05
CA SER A 839 -15.40 -44.65 16.82
C SER A 839 -16.13 -45.87 16.26
N LEU A 840 -15.49 -46.72 15.47
CA LEU A 840 -16.04 -47.96 14.94
C LEU A 840 -16.36 -49.02 16.02
N GLU A 841 -15.87 -48.88 17.25
CA GLU A 841 -16.25 -49.73 18.38
C GLU A 841 -17.60 -49.34 18.99
N ALA A 842 -18.14 -48.23 18.57
CA ALA A 842 -19.34 -47.66 19.14
C ALA A 842 -20.61 -47.99 18.38
N LYS A 843 -21.70 -48.13 19.14
CA LYS A 843 -23.08 -47.90 18.74
C LYS A 843 -23.53 -46.58 19.37
N VAL A 844 -24.12 -45.69 18.56
CA VAL A 844 -24.69 -44.43 19.02
C VAL A 844 -26.19 -44.59 19.12
N VAL A 845 -26.75 -44.22 20.29
CA VAL A 845 -28.21 -44.15 20.49
C VAL A 845 -28.60 -42.67 20.55
N ILE A 846 -29.46 -42.24 19.64
CA ILE A 846 -30.05 -40.91 19.60
C ILE A 846 -31.38 -40.95 20.35
N HIS A 847 -31.48 -40.28 21.46
CA HIS A 847 -32.66 -40.16 22.27
C HIS A 847 -33.47 -38.95 21.83
N VAL A 848 -34.70 -39.13 21.39
CA VAL A 848 -35.62 -38.08 20.96
C VAL A 848 -36.70 -37.87 22.03
N ASN A 849 -36.72 -36.68 22.60
CA ASN A 849 -37.57 -36.34 23.73
C ASN A 849 -38.88 -35.71 23.25
N ASN A 850 -39.97 -36.45 23.37
CA ASN A 850 -41.36 -35.98 23.11
C ASN A 850 -41.56 -35.29 21.71
N ASP A 851 -40.86 -35.71 20.67
CA ASP A 851 -40.99 -35.17 19.30
C ASP A 851 -41.03 -36.32 18.27
N ASP A 852 -42.23 -36.84 18.05
CA ASP A 852 -42.46 -37.96 17.14
C ASP A 852 -42.10 -37.62 15.67
N ALA A 853 -42.27 -36.36 15.27
CA ALA A 853 -41.89 -35.90 13.92
C ALA A 853 -40.37 -35.91 13.75
N MET A 854 -39.63 -35.43 14.75
CA MET A 854 -38.18 -35.46 14.77
C MET A 854 -37.67 -36.91 14.78
N LYS A 855 -38.29 -37.79 15.57
CA LYS A 855 -37.96 -39.20 15.64
C LYS A 855 -38.16 -39.90 14.30
N ALA A 856 -39.25 -39.66 13.61
CA ALA A 856 -39.52 -40.21 12.29
C ALA A 856 -38.46 -39.74 11.29
N LYS A 857 -38.15 -38.42 11.30
CA LYS A 857 -37.14 -37.86 10.42
C LYS A 857 -35.73 -38.40 10.67
N ILE A 858 -35.31 -38.58 11.93
CA ILE A 858 -34.01 -39.17 12.26
C ILE A 858 -33.96 -40.65 11.89
N ASN A 859 -35.05 -41.40 12.07
CA ASN A 859 -35.14 -42.83 11.68
C ASN A 859 -34.92 -42.99 10.17
N GLU A 860 -35.45 -42.10 9.34
CA GLU A 860 -35.24 -42.13 7.89
C GLU A 860 -33.75 -41.96 7.53
N TYR A 861 -32.97 -41.30 8.39
CA TYR A 861 -31.57 -41.00 8.13
C TYR A 861 -30.58 -42.00 8.76
N VAL A 862 -31.03 -43.00 9.53
CA VAL A 862 -30.16 -43.90 10.33
C VAL A 862 -29.03 -44.52 9.50
N ASP A 863 -29.29 -45.00 8.28
CA ASP A 863 -28.27 -45.60 7.42
C ASP A 863 -27.23 -44.59 6.95
N VAL A 864 -27.65 -43.35 6.69
CA VAL A 864 -26.72 -42.23 6.39
C VAL A 864 -25.96 -41.81 7.62
N LEU A 865 -26.64 -41.71 8.78
CA LEU A 865 -26.03 -41.32 10.05
C LEU A 865 -24.94 -42.28 10.52
N LYS A 866 -25.15 -43.61 10.32
CA LYS A 866 -24.15 -44.65 10.61
C LYS A 866 -22.82 -44.35 9.88
N LYS A 867 -22.90 -44.04 8.60
CA LYS A 867 -21.73 -43.71 7.76
C LYS A 867 -21.13 -42.35 8.16
N VAL A 868 -22.00 -41.36 8.39
CA VAL A 868 -21.60 -40.00 8.74
C VAL A 868 -20.94 -39.94 10.13
N PHE A 869 -21.41 -40.68 11.10
CA PHE A 869 -20.79 -40.76 12.43
C PHE A 869 -19.54 -41.62 12.48
N ILE A 870 -19.32 -42.45 11.44
CA ILE A 870 -18.22 -43.44 11.36
C ILE A 870 -18.29 -44.40 12.56
N VAL A 871 -19.47 -44.98 12.79
CA VAL A 871 -19.71 -45.91 13.87
C VAL A 871 -20.25 -47.24 13.33
N SER A 872 -20.19 -48.32 14.09
CA SER A 872 -20.67 -49.63 13.65
C SER A 872 -22.16 -49.77 13.72
N ASP A 873 -22.87 -49.02 14.54
CA ASP A 873 -24.33 -48.99 14.60
C ASP A 873 -24.91 -47.65 15.11
N VAL A 874 -26.14 -47.35 14.69
CA VAL A 874 -26.93 -46.22 15.15
C VAL A 874 -28.35 -46.66 15.44
N ALA A 875 -28.89 -46.30 16.60
CA ALA A 875 -30.28 -46.55 16.97
C ALA A 875 -30.97 -45.25 17.41
N VAL A 876 -32.30 -45.22 17.31
CA VAL A 876 -33.14 -44.08 17.76
C VAL A 876 -34.08 -44.58 18.85
N SER A 877 -34.04 -43.92 20.00
CA SER A 877 -34.93 -44.28 21.15
C SER A 877 -35.80 -43.09 21.58
N ALA A 878 -36.95 -43.40 22.18
CA ALA A 878 -37.81 -42.41 22.83
C ALA A 878 -37.86 -42.60 24.37
N ASP A 879 -37.18 -43.65 24.88
CA ASP A 879 -37.49 -44.21 26.21
C ASP A 879 -36.63 -43.66 27.37
N ALA A 880 -35.54 -42.95 27.09
CA ALA A 880 -34.63 -42.46 28.12
C ALA A 880 -33.93 -41.18 27.66
N LYS A 881 -33.40 -40.43 28.63
CA LYS A 881 -32.48 -39.34 28.34
C LYS A 881 -31.04 -39.91 28.21
N GLY A 882 -30.36 -39.56 27.14
CA GLY A 882 -28.98 -39.94 26.95
C GLY A 882 -27.99 -39.21 27.88
N ASP A 883 -26.76 -39.73 27.95
CA ASP A 883 -25.69 -39.22 28.82
C ASP A 883 -25.19 -37.83 28.37
N PHE A 884 -25.29 -37.53 27.07
CA PHE A 884 -24.80 -36.30 26.43
C PHE A 884 -25.94 -35.50 25.84
N GLY A 885 -26.01 -34.20 26.16
CA GLY A 885 -26.99 -33.27 25.61
C GLY A 885 -26.60 -32.78 24.20
N SER A 886 -27.53 -32.15 23.51
CA SER A 886 -27.30 -31.52 22.20
C SER A 886 -27.00 -30.03 22.36
N ASP A 887 -25.99 -29.52 21.63
CA ASP A 887 -25.75 -28.09 21.53
C ASP A 887 -26.68 -27.40 20.53
N TYR A 888 -27.15 -28.13 19.52
CA TYR A 888 -27.99 -27.58 18.43
C TYR A 888 -29.48 -27.82 18.61
N PHE A 889 -29.87 -28.87 19.31
CA PHE A 889 -31.28 -29.29 19.42
C PHE A 889 -31.84 -29.18 20.84
N ALA A 890 -31.05 -28.58 21.73
CA ALA A 890 -31.42 -28.37 23.15
C ALA A 890 -31.97 -29.66 23.81
N ASP A 891 -33.05 -29.56 24.57
CA ASP A 891 -33.64 -30.67 25.26
C ASP A 891 -34.37 -31.70 24.35
N LYS A 892 -34.48 -31.42 23.04
CA LYS A 892 -35.15 -32.34 22.11
C LYS A 892 -34.32 -33.58 21.81
N LEU A 893 -33.00 -33.45 21.81
CA LEU A 893 -32.09 -34.58 21.54
C LEU A 893 -31.05 -34.73 22.64
N SER A 894 -30.69 -36.00 22.87
CA SER A 894 -29.54 -36.40 23.68
C SER A 894 -28.94 -37.69 23.12
N TYR A 895 -27.75 -38.04 23.55
CA TYR A 895 -27.00 -39.13 22.94
C TYR A 895 -26.43 -40.07 24.02
N SER A 896 -26.42 -41.37 23.72
CA SER A 896 -25.66 -42.37 24.47
C SER A 896 -24.70 -43.08 23.54
N VAL A 897 -23.55 -43.47 24.08
CA VAL A 897 -22.53 -44.25 23.35
C VAL A 897 -22.38 -45.59 24.03
N GLU A 898 -22.75 -46.66 23.31
CA GLU A 898 -22.65 -48.05 23.71
C GLU A 898 -21.53 -48.75 22.92
N LYS A 899 -21.09 -49.92 23.37
CA LYS A 899 -20.24 -50.77 22.54
C LYS A 899 -21.03 -51.45 21.45
N ALA A 900 -20.49 -51.43 20.21
CA ALA A 900 -21.14 -52.14 19.10
C ALA A 900 -21.16 -53.66 19.31
N ALA A 901 -22.24 -54.26 18.80
CA ALA A 901 -22.43 -55.72 18.83
C ALA A 901 -21.57 -56.44 17.77
N GLY A 902 -21.29 -57.72 18.00
CA GLY A 902 -20.55 -58.57 17.07
C GLY A 902 -19.03 -58.52 17.27
N GLN A 903 -18.31 -58.96 16.24
CA GLN A 903 -16.83 -58.98 16.24
C GLN A 903 -16.26 -57.96 15.25
N LYS A 904 -15.03 -57.50 15.49
CA LYS A 904 -14.32 -56.61 14.60
C LYS A 904 -13.93 -57.32 13.30
N CYS A 905 -14.28 -56.72 12.17
CA CYS A 905 -13.80 -57.14 10.86
C CYS A 905 -12.35 -56.75 10.66
N ASP A 906 -11.44 -57.67 10.30
CA ASP A 906 -10.02 -57.40 10.10
C ASP A 906 -9.71 -56.49 8.91
N ARG A 907 -10.62 -56.31 7.95
CA ARG A 907 -10.44 -55.52 6.75
C ARG A 907 -10.97 -54.10 6.91
N CYS A 908 -12.26 -53.92 7.27
CA CYS A 908 -12.89 -52.60 7.36
C CYS A 908 -12.98 -52.04 8.79
N TRP A 909 -12.60 -52.84 9.81
CA TRP A 909 -12.57 -52.55 11.23
C TRP A 909 -13.94 -52.27 11.88
N MET A 910 -15.05 -52.35 11.14
CA MET A 910 -16.38 -52.25 11.72
C MET A 910 -16.70 -53.51 12.54
N TYR A 911 -17.48 -53.35 13.60
CA TYR A 911 -18.05 -54.48 14.38
C TYR A 911 -19.32 -54.96 13.70
N SER A 912 -19.44 -56.26 13.50
CA SER A 912 -20.60 -56.88 12.82
C SER A 912 -20.85 -58.30 13.35
N GLU A 913 -22.10 -58.64 13.50
CA GLU A 913 -22.54 -60.02 13.85
C GLU A 913 -22.26 -61.02 12.73
N SER A 914 -22.08 -60.54 11.47
CA SER A 914 -21.73 -61.39 10.34
C SER A 914 -20.26 -61.83 10.31
N VAL A 915 -19.39 -61.33 11.20
CA VAL A 915 -18.01 -61.79 11.33
C VAL A 915 -18.07 -63.19 12.00
N GLY A 916 -17.43 -64.15 11.40
CA GLY A 916 -17.45 -65.56 11.83
C GLY A 916 -18.48 -66.44 11.11
N THR A 917 -19.35 -65.86 10.28
CA THR A 917 -20.38 -66.63 9.54
C THR A 917 -19.91 -67.18 8.20
N HIS A 918 -18.78 -66.73 7.64
CA HIS A 918 -18.22 -67.17 6.36
C HIS A 918 -17.00 -68.06 6.57
N ALA A 919 -17.08 -69.33 6.15
CA ALA A 919 -16.03 -70.31 6.39
C ALA A 919 -14.67 -69.95 5.73
N ASP A 920 -14.71 -69.34 4.52
CA ASP A 920 -13.50 -68.99 3.74
C ASP A 920 -12.82 -67.74 4.25
N HIS A 921 -13.57 -66.87 4.90
CA HIS A 921 -13.08 -65.61 5.46
C HIS A 921 -13.67 -65.34 6.86
N PRO A 922 -13.34 -66.16 7.89
CA PRO A 922 -14.01 -66.08 9.18
C PRO A 922 -13.82 -64.83 9.97
N THR A 923 -12.82 -63.98 9.65
CA THR A 923 -12.55 -62.72 10.34
C THR A 923 -13.11 -61.51 9.59
N LEU A 924 -13.85 -61.74 8.49
CA LEU A 924 -14.45 -60.65 7.69
C LEU A 924 -15.97 -60.56 7.89
N CYS A 925 -16.49 -59.37 7.82
CA CYS A 925 -17.94 -59.14 7.68
C CYS A 925 -18.42 -59.49 6.26
N SER A 926 -19.72 -59.76 6.05
CA SER A 926 -20.29 -60.18 4.77
C SER A 926 -19.95 -59.21 3.66
N ARG A 927 -20.02 -57.87 3.87
CA ARG A 927 -19.61 -56.87 2.89
C ARG A 927 -18.18 -57.03 2.39
N CYS A 928 -17.23 -57.23 3.35
CA CYS A 928 -15.83 -57.44 3.00
C CYS A 928 -15.56 -58.77 2.30
N VAL A 929 -16.32 -59.80 2.62
CA VAL A 929 -16.26 -61.11 1.91
C VAL A 929 -16.67 -60.94 0.44
N GLU A 930 -17.78 -60.22 0.17
CA GLU A 930 -18.20 -59.91 -1.19
C GLU A 930 -17.14 -59.15 -1.98
N GLU A 931 -16.47 -58.13 -1.37
CA GLU A 931 -15.45 -57.32 -2.06
C GLU A 931 -14.16 -58.12 -2.33
N VAL A 932 -13.73 -59.03 -1.42
CA VAL A 932 -12.52 -59.85 -1.60
C VAL A 932 -12.74 -61.00 -2.55
N SER A 933 -13.99 -61.41 -2.75
CA SER A 933 -14.36 -62.51 -3.64
C SER A 933 -14.57 -62.07 -5.12
N LYS A 934 -14.68 -60.78 -5.37
CA LYS A 934 -14.70 -60.17 -6.72
C LYS A 934 -13.31 -60.20 -7.34
#